data_77c8edb751376e6a9fe63f196889d829
#
_entry.id   77c8edb751376e6a9fe63f196889d829
#
_cell.length_a   1.000
_cell.length_b   1.000
_cell.length_c   1.000
_cell.angle_alpha   90.00
_cell.angle_beta   90.00
_cell.angle_gamma   90.00
#
_symmetry.space_group_name_H-M   'P 1'
#
loop_
_entity.id
_entity.type
_entity.pdbx_description
1 polymer ?
#
loop_
_entity_poly.entity_id
_entity_poly.type
_entity_poly.pdbx_seq_one_letter_code
_entity_poly.pdbx_strand_id
1 'polypeptide(L)'
;MPNSFLPTAPRRLLSLALPFVLLLGLRPISCGGQEADSAEKRNPKPAAGPAARPAVANGYFLLPIKPGQPNFLAASMGELRPNHFHGGLDIKTDGRVDLPVYAAAEGYISRLKQSSFGYGNVLYITHPNGLTTVYGHLNRFLGPVAGALRQKQYEKQTYEQEMFFAKDQFPVKRGEVVALSGNTGGSAGPHLHWEVRDAQDNQLNPLQWGGFAEIQDHIAPMLQAFAVEPLSIDARVQGRFDKAVFVPKTIPTTVWPDTITAFGTVGVLLQAFDRFDNAWNKNGLQRVEVRVNGQPLYAHTVDNVPFPEGTRAVNQHVDYEWMMTQGRTLQKLFVDDGNPLSMYTTGPTKGRLRVEDGKTYTVGVKMSDSYGNVTPLTFVLRGRQPSYTKTRSAAVRQPALRWEITRNILKVIAADPDTARQSANAVLLRGSRRLELKPSYTTQSQNVYLYDLRAGLPDSIRFGPITKRFDRQALIPSGTEQGYADNFLNLSFGPQTLFDTLYLQTSYKDGIWTVQSPRQSLYLPLRLTLKPTTEVADKTRSAVYLVNARGGRSYVGGKWDGNQVSFATKVFGRFGIFTDTIPPTVRLVSRAGGLVFKVGDDLSGLASYQLLVGGRFRLLRYEHKNATLFTERPDTVGPPLRGPATLRITDQAGNERVVNLNL
;
A
#
# COMPACT_ATOMS: atom_id res chain seq x y z
N MET A 1 -31.47 54.95 53.97
CA MET A 1 -31.78 53.60 54.48
C MET A 1 -32.99 53.11 53.72
N PRO A 2 -33.02 51.93 53.16
CA PRO A 2 -32.03 50.87 52.94
C PRO A 2 -31.77 50.53 51.44
N ASN A 3 -30.69 49.77 51.19
CA ASN A 3 -30.18 49.24 49.95
C ASN A 3 -31.13 48.27 49.26
N SER A 4 -31.32 48.41 47.98
CA SER A 4 -31.90 47.38 47.09
C SER A 4 -30.80 46.74 46.25
N PHE A 5 -30.53 45.47 46.53
CA PHE A 5 -29.70 44.60 45.70
C PHE A 5 -30.52 44.07 44.50
N LEU A 6 -30.04 44.34 43.28
CA LEU A 6 -30.47 43.65 42.07
C LEU A 6 -29.52 42.45 41.82
N PRO A 7 -30.01 41.26 41.44
CA PRO A 7 -29.17 40.13 41.14
C PRO A 7 -28.65 40.18 39.70
N THR A 8 -27.34 40.04 39.58
CA THR A 8 -26.63 39.91 38.30
C THR A 8 -26.86 38.52 37.68
N ALA A 9 -27.36 38.46 36.44
CA ALA A 9 -27.48 37.26 35.65
C ALA A 9 -26.10 36.69 35.25
N PRO A 10 -25.92 35.37 35.20
CA PRO A 10 -24.66 34.77 34.76
C PRO A 10 -24.48 34.88 33.26
N ARG A 11 -23.38 35.48 32.85
CA ARG A 11 -22.88 35.47 31.46
C ARG A 11 -22.63 34.03 31.03
N ARG A 12 -23.41 33.54 30.05
CA ARG A 12 -23.08 32.32 29.33
C ARG A 12 -21.83 32.59 28.50
N LEU A 13 -20.72 31.93 28.85
CA LEU A 13 -19.57 31.73 27.99
C LEU A 13 -19.98 30.79 26.86
N LEU A 14 -20.19 31.34 25.66
CA LEU A 14 -20.19 30.54 24.42
C LEU A 14 -18.75 30.07 24.18
N SER A 15 -18.47 28.81 24.52
CA SER A 15 -17.28 28.11 24.05
C SER A 15 -17.48 27.79 22.58
N LEU A 16 -16.90 28.61 21.70
CA LEU A 16 -16.65 28.28 20.31
C LEU A 16 -15.66 27.12 20.28
N ALA A 17 -16.17 25.90 20.19
CA ALA A 17 -15.38 24.75 19.82
C ALA A 17 -15.03 24.90 18.33
N LEU A 18 -13.86 25.44 18.02
CA LEU A 18 -13.23 25.26 16.73
C LEU A 18 -13.00 23.76 16.53
N PRO A 19 -13.44 23.16 15.40
CA PRO A 19 -12.98 21.84 15.05
C PRO A 19 -11.48 21.94 14.76
N PHE A 20 -10.67 21.32 15.58
CA PHE A 20 -9.27 21.02 15.29
C PHE A 20 -9.30 20.05 14.10
N VAL A 21 -9.27 20.61 12.90
CA VAL A 21 -8.91 19.87 11.69
C VAL A 21 -7.45 19.50 11.87
N LEU A 22 -7.24 18.28 12.34
CA LEU A 22 -5.94 17.62 12.31
C LEU A 22 -5.59 17.47 10.85
N LEU A 23 -4.92 18.46 10.27
CA LEU A 23 -4.17 18.36 9.04
C LEU A 23 -3.06 17.34 9.31
N LEU A 24 -3.40 16.05 9.17
CA LEU A 24 -2.43 15.03 8.86
C LEU A 24 -1.77 15.48 7.56
N GLY A 25 -0.65 16.17 7.71
CA GLY A 25 0.28 16.42 6.64
C GLY A 25 0.70 15.06 6.11
N LEU A 26 0.04 14.63 5.03
CA LEU A 26 0.62 13.65 4.12
C LEU A 26 1.92 14.27 3.64
N ARG A 27 3.00 14.00 4.38
CA ARG A 27 4.35 14.17 3.84
C ARG A 27 4.35 13.39 2.54
N PRO A 28 4.91 13.92 1.45
CA PRO A 28 5.05 13.17 0.23
C PRO A 28 5.75 11.86 0.61
N ILE A 29 5.08 10.74 0.38
CA ILE A 29 5.73 9.43 0.40
C ILE A 29 6.76 9.57 -0.70
N SER A 30 8.01 9.73 -0.30
CA SER A 30 9.15 9.62 -1.19
C SER A 30 9.15 8.17 -1.68
N CYS A 31 8.45 7.91 -2.78
CA CYS A 31 8.66 6.73 -3.62
C CYS A 31 9.94 6.94 -4.42
N GLY A 32 10.99 7.37 -3.77
CA GLY A 32 12.31 7.52 -4.34
C GLY A 32 13.20 6.45 -3.75
N GLY A 33 13.50 5.49 -4.51
CA GLY A 33 14.34 4.36 -4.20
C GLY A 33 13.71 3.14 -4.84
N GLN A 34 13.86 3.04 -6.17
CA GLN A 34 13.80 1.74 -6.78
C GLN A 34 14.80 0.88 -6.01
N GLU A 35 14.31 -0.06 -5.20
CA GLU A 35 15.01 -1.32 -5.10
C GLU A 35 15.08 -1.83 -6.54
N ALA A 36 16.14 -1.46 -7.25
CA ALA A 36 16.65 -2.29 -8.31
C ALA A 36 17.14 -3.54 -7.56
N ASP A 37 16.18 -4.36 -7.16
CA ASP A 37 16.45 -5.74 -6.83
C ASP A 37 17.13 -6.26 -8.08
N SER A 38 18.40 -6.60 -7.98
CA SER A 38 19.07 -7.47 -8.93
C SER A 38 18.43 -8.85 -8.78
N ALA A 39 17.14 -8.91 -9.07
CA ALA A 39 16.43 -10.13 -9.30
C ALA A 39 17.00 -10.68 -10.61
N GLU A 40 18.01 -11.53 -10.47
CA GLU A 40 18.27 -12.57 -11.43
C GLU A 40 16.92 -13.06 -11.95
N LYS A 41 16.78 -13.11 -13.28
CA LYS A 41 15.58 -13.52 -14.01
C LYS A 41 15.08 -14.88 -13.51
N ARG A 42 14.36 -14.90 -12.40
CA ARG A 42 13.52 -16.05 -12.04
C ARG A 42 12.19 -15.85 -12.75
N ASN A 43 11.94 -16.70 -13.75
CA ASN A 43 10.60 -16.87 -14.29
C ASN A 43 9.65 -17.11 -13.10
N PRO A 44 8.54 -16.37 -12.97
CA PRO A 44 7.58 -16.63 -11.92
C PRO A 44 7.09 -18.07 -12.08
N LYS A 45 7.42 -18.93 -11.10
CA LYS A 45 6.82 -20.25 -11.00
C LYS A 45 5.32 -20.05 -10.77
N PRO A 46 4.45 -20.84 -11.45
CA PRO A 46 3.03 -20.87 -11.11
C PRO A 46 2.88 -21.11 -9.61
N ALA A 47 1.94 -20.42 -8.97
CA ALA A 47 1.64 -20.59 -7.56
C ALA A 47 1.46 -22.08 -7.26
N ALA A 48 2.45 -22.69 -6.62
CA ALA A 48 2.30 -24.04 -6.09
C ALA A 48 1.20 -23.97 -5.04
N GLY A 49 0.30 -24.95 -5.05
CA GLY A 49 -0.70 -25.10 -4.01
C GLY A 49 -0.04 -25.08 -2.62
N PRO A 50 -0.80 -24.87 -1.52
CA PRO A 50 -0.24 -24.70 -0.19
C PRO A 50 0.70 -25.86 0.12
N ALA A 51 2.01 -25.58 0.17
CA ALA A 51 3.00 -26.55 0.61
C ALA A 51 2.63 -26.99 2.04
N ALA A 52 2.74 -28.30 2.31
CA ALA A 52 2.50 -28.82 3.64
C ALA A 52 3.37 -28.03 4.63
N ARG A 53 2.74 -27.42 5.65
CA ARG A 53 3.46 -26.64 6.66
C ARG A 53 4.50 -27.52 7.32
N PRO A 54 5.76 -27.09 7.47
CA PRO A 54 6.70 -27.84 8.28
C PRO A 54 6.12 -27.95 9.71
N ALA A 55 6.11 -29.15 10.27
CA ALA A 55 5.68 -29.37 11.64
C ALA A 55 6.74 -28.75 12.57
N VAL A 56 6.47 -27.55 13.06
CA VAL A 56 7.33 -26.85 14.03
C VAL A 56 6.66 -26.99 15.39
N ALA A 57 7.42 -27.49 16.37
CA ALA A 57 6.94 -27.60 17.74
C ALA A 57 6.70 -26.22 18.35
N ASN A 58 5.66 -26.06 19.16
CA ASN A 58 5.45 -24.86 19.96
C ASN A 58 6.72 -24.57 20.80
N GLY A 59 7.17 -23.32 20.81
CA GLY A 59 8.38 -22.92 21.51
C GLY A 59 9.69 -23.18 20.76
N TYR A 60 9.63 -23.62 19.49
CA TYR A 60 10.83 -23.74 18.65
C TYR A 60 11.56 -22.40 18.50
N PHE A 61 10.81 -21.35 18.24
CA PHE A 61 11.36 -20.00 18.19
C PHE A 61 11.31 -19.31 19.55
N LEU A 62 12.38 -18.63 19.89
CA LEU A 62 12.48 -17.68 20.99
C LEU A 62 12.04 -16.30 20.48
N LEU A 63 11.33 -15.52 21.29
CA LEU A 63 11.08 -14.12 20.94
C LEU A 63 12.40 -13.34 20.90
N PRO A 64 12.76 -12.68 19.79
CA PRO A 64 14.11 -12.15 19.59
C PRO A 64 14.43 -10.85 20.36
N ILE A 65 13.47 -10.27 21.07
CA ILE A 65 13.64 -9.11 21.97
C ILE A 65 13.17 -9.48 23.36
N LYS A 66 13.96 -9.21 24.40
CA LYS A 66 13.64 -9.45 25.80
C LYS A 66 12.99 -10.83 26.04
N PRO A 67 13.62 -11.94 25.61
CA PRO A 67 13.03 -13.26 25.76
C PRO A 67 12.72 -13.55 27.25
N GLY A 68 11.55 -14.16 27.50
CA GLY A 68 11.07 -14.48 28.84
C GLY A 68 10.53 -13.28 29.65
N GLN A 69 10.37 -12.11 29.03
CA GLN A 69 9.82 -10.91 29.64
C GLN A 69 8.61 -10.40 28.85
N PRO A 70 7.65 -9.70 29.49
CA PRO A 70 6.51 -9.12 28.78
C PRO A 70 6.94 -8.26 27.61
N ASN A 71 6.33 -8.47 26.46
CA ASN A 71 6.59 -7.77 25.21
C ASN A 71 5.31 -7.26 24.56
N PHE A 72 5.45 -6.22 23.74
CA PHE A 72 4.33 -5.55 23.07
C PHE A 72 4.61 -5.41 21.58
N LEU A 73 3.56 -5.58 20.78
CA LEU A 73 3.65 -5.40 19.35
C LEU A 73 3.25 -3.98 18.93
N ALA A 74 3.95 -3.43 17.95
CA ALA A 74 3.55 -2.25 17.20
C ALA A 74 2.72 -2.64 15.97
N ALA A 75 2.99 -3.82 15.38
CA ALA A 75 2.22 -4.40 14.28
C ALA A 75 2.35 -5.92 14.27
N SER A 76 1.31 -6.62 13.80
CA SER A 76 1.31 -8.06 13.55
C SER A 76 1.26 -8.36 12.05
N MET A 77 1.53 -9.62 11.68
CA MET A 77 1.35 -10.07 10.32
C MET A 77 -0.09 -9.88 9.86
N GLY A 78 -0.28 -9.48 8.60
CA GLY A 78 -1.60 -9.23 8.04
C GLY A 78 -2.16 -7.83 8.27
N GLU A 79 -1.46 -6.96 8.99
CA GLU A 79 -1.83 -5.54 9.04
C GLU A 79 -1.88 -4.97 7.60
N LEU A 80 -3.01 -4.34 7.28
CA LEU A 80 -3.26 -3.81 5.94
C LEU A 80 -2.59 -2.44 5.78
N ARG A 81 -1.53 -2.37 5.01
CA ARG A 81 -0.85 -1.14 4.64
C ARG A 81 -1.26 -0.69 3.23
N PRO A 82 -1.05 0.56 2.83
CA PRO A 82 -1.56 1.11 1.56
C PRO A 82 -1.15 0.35 0.29
N ASN A 83 -0.11 -0.46 0.32
CA ASN A 83 0.44 -1.15 -0.85
C ASN A 83 1.00 -2.55 -0.56
N HIS A 84 0.89 -3.05 0.68
CA HIS A 84 1.37 -4.38 1.06
C HIS A 84 0.73 -4.86 2.35
N PHE A 85 0.73 -6.19 2.58
CA PHE A 85 0.53 -6.76 3.91
C PHE A 85 1.80 -6.57 4.73
N HIS A 86 1.65 -6.27 6.02
CA HIS A 86 2.76 -6.41 6.95
C HIS A 86 3.13 -7.88 7.11
N GLY A 87 4.40 -8.22 6.87
CA GLY A 87 4.84 -9.62 6.68
C GLY A 87 5.39 -10.29 7.93
N GLY A 88 5.32 -9.66 9.10
CA GLY A 88 5.90 -10.20 10.33
C GLY A 88 5.35 -9.57 11.60
N LEU A 89 6.20 -9.48 12.62
CA LEU A 89 5.91 -8.79 13.88
C LEU A 89 6.81 -7.56 14.01
N ASP A 90 6.24 -6.41 14.32
CA ASP A 90 6.99 -5.23 14.76
C ASP A 90 7.01 -5.23 16.30
N ILE A 91 8.11 -5.71 16.88
CA ILE A 91 8.28 -5.86 18.33
C ILE A 91 8.81 -4.55 18.91
N LYS A 92 8.09 -3.97 19.89
CA LYS A 92 8.47 -2.70 20.51
C LYS A 92 9.79 -2.81 21.28
N THR A 93 10.59 -1.76 21.19
CA THR A 93 11.87 -1.62 21.90
C THR A 93 11.84 -0.45 22.90
N ASP A 94 10.66 -0.12 23.43
CA ASP A 94 10.41 0.98 24.36
C ASP A 94 10.88 2.35 23.83
N GLY A 95 10.79 2.55 22.51
CA GLY A 95 11.26 3.77 21.83
C GLY A 95 12.79 3.93 21.81
N ARG A 96 13.56 2.89 22.14
CA ARG A 96 15.02 2.90 22.21
C ARG A 96 15.64 2.07 21.09
N VAL A 97 16.83 2.43 20.69
CA VAL A 97 17.72 1.63 19.86
C VAL A 97 18.71 0.86 20.76
N ASP A 98 19.49 -0.03 20.15
CA ASP A 98 20.58 -0.78 20.79
C ASP A 98 20.14 -1.80 21.87
N LEU A 99 18.88 -2.28 21.85
CA LEU A 99 18.52 -3.46 22.62
C LEU A 99 19.11 -4.72 21.95
N PRO A 100 19.60 -5.71 22.73
CA PRO A 100 20.07 -6.97 22.18
C PRO A 100 19.01 -7.68 21.35
N VAL A 101 19.39 -8.15 20.17
CA VAL A 101 18.57 -8.98 19.29
C VAL A 101 19.14 -10.38 19.29
N TYR A 102 18.29 -11.35 19.66
CA TYR A 102 18.67 -12.73 19.88
C TYR A 102 18.28 -13.59 18.67
N ALA A 103 19.14 -14.56 18.31
CA ALA A 103 18.79 -15.60 17.35
C ALA A 103 17.61 -16.42 17.87
N ALA A 104 16.48 -16.43 17.15
CA ALA A 104 15.25 -17.06 17.59
C ALA A 104 15.36 -18.59 17.71
N ALA A 105 16.23 -19.23 16.92
CA ALA A 105 16.58 -20.64 17.00
C ALA A 105 18.02 -20.83 16.53
N GLU A 106 18.59 -22.00 16.74
CA GLU A 106 19.91 -22.36 16.18
C GLU A 106 19.86 -22.35 14.64
N GLY A 107 20.99 -22.07 14.01
CA GLY A 107 21.12 -22.04 12.56
C GLY A 107 22.42 -21.38 12.10
N TYR A 108 22.36 -20.71 10.98
CA TYR A 108 23.49 -19.92 10.47
C TYR A 108 22.98 -18.64 9.81
N ILE A 109 23.79 -17.59 9.87
CA ILE A 109 23.50 -16.36 9.13
C ILE A 109 23.69 -16.66 7.65
N SER A 110 22.59 -16.72 6.91
CA SER A 110 22.58 -17.06 5.49
C SER A 110 22.66 -15.84 4.57
N ARG A 111 22.17 -14.69 5.06
CA ARG A 111 22.18 -13.42 4.30
C ARG A 111 22.26 -12.24 5.25
N LEU A 112 22.90 -11.19 4.80
CA LEU A 112 22.94 -9.87 5.44
C LEU A 112 22.76 -8.82 4.36
N LYS A 113 21.91 -7.84 4.61
CA LYS A 113 21.79 -6.65 3.75
C LYS A 113 21.85 -5.39 4.59
N GLN A 114 22.61 -4.41 4.11
CA GLN A 114 22.68 -3.07 4.67
C GLN A 114 22.22 -2.08 3.60
N SER A 115 21.17 -1.34 3.88
CA SER A 115 20.56 -0.39 2.95
C SER A 115 20.04 0.84 3.69
N SER A 116 19.97 1.97 3.01
CA SER A 116 19.39 3.19 3.54
C SER A 116 17.84 3.15 3.52
N PHE A 117 17.23 2.22 2.79
CA PHE A 117 15.79 2.11 2.57
C PHE A 117 15.23 0.73 2.91
N GLY A 118 13.92 0.54 2.79
CA GLY A 118 13.25 -0.74 3.01
C GLY A 118 13.47 -1.29 4.42
N TYR A 119 13.95 -2.53 4.56
CA TYR A 119 14.30 -3.14 5.86
C TYR A 119 15.50 -2.47 6.55
N GLY A 120 16.22 -1.55 5.89
CA GLY A 120 17.43 -0.96 6.44
C GLY A 120 18.56 -1.99 6.60
N ASN A 121 19.10 -2.11 7.81
CA ASN A 121 20.02 -3.16 8.16
C ASN A 121 19.22 -4.41 8.52
N VAL A 122 19.42 -5.50 7.80
CA VAL A 122 18.64 -6.73 7.95
C VAL A 122 19.51 -7.97 7.95
N LEU A 123 19.21 -8.91 8.84
CA LEU A 123 19.89 -10.18 9.02
C LEU A 123 18.91 -11.32 8.75
N TYR A 124 19.38 -12.38 8.11
CA TYR A 124 18.62 -13.60 7.83
C TYR A 124 19.34 -14.79 8.46
N ILE A 125 18.63 -15.57 9.26
CA ILE A 125 19.14 -16.81 9.85
C ILE A 125 18.34 -17.97 9.31
N THR A 126 19.02 -18.90 8.63
CA THR A 126 18.41 -20.15 8.13
C THR A 126 18.61 -21.24 9.16
N HIS A 127 17.53 -21.94 9.50
CA HIS A 127 17.44 -22.94 10.54
C HIS A 127 17.48 -24.37 9.99
N PRO A 128 17.81 -25.41 10.81
CA PRO A 128 17.87 -26.80 10.38
C PRO A 128 16.55 -27.34 9.81
N ASN A 129 15.41 -26.79 10.24
CA ASN A 129 14.07 -27.16 9.74
C ASN A 129 13.71 -26.55 8.37
N GLY A 130 14.64 -25.81 7.73
CA GLY A 130 14.44 -25.16 6.44
C GLY A 130 13.73 -23.82 6.48
N LEU A 131 13.31 -23.33 7.66
CA LEU A 131 12.76 -22.00 7.82
C LEU A 131 13.88 -20.96 7.94
N THR A 132 13.56 -19.70 7.61
CA THR A 132 14.47 -18.57 7.75
C THR A 132 13.78 -17.48 8.60
N THR A 133 14.48 -16.99 9.63
CA THR A 133 14.04 -15.81 10.38
C THR A 133 14.72 -14.56 9.86
N VAL A 134 13.99 -13.45 9.79
CA VAL A 134 14.43 -12.15 9.27
C VAL A 134 14.36 -11.11 10.37
N TYR A 135 15.41 -10.33 10.54
CA TYR A 135 15.55 -9.31 11.60
C TYR A 135 15.85 -7.97 10.94
N GLY A 136 14.84 -7.11 10.82
CA GLY A 136 14.91 -5.83 10.12
C GLY A 136 15.11 -4.62 11.05
N HIS A 137 15.37 -3.48 10.45
CA HIS A 137 15.57 -2.17 11.08
C HIS A 137 16.70 -2.11 12.11
N LEU A 138 17.67 -3.02 12.03
CA LEU A 138 18.77 -3.14 12.98
C LEU A 138 19.65 -1.89 13.00
N ASN A 139 20.21 -1.56 14.17
CA ASN A 139 21.22 -0.51 14.27
C ASN A 139 22.62 -1.05 13.91
N ARG A 140 23.00 -2.19 14.46
CA ARG A 140 24.32 -2.83 14.23
C ARG A 140 24.23 -4.34 14.21
N PHE A 141 25.03 -4.97 13.38
CA PHE A 141 25.33 -6.40 13.45
C PHE A 141 26.42 -6.66 14.46
N LEU A 142 26.44 -7.84 15.07
CA LEU A 142 27.44 -8.26 16.04
C LEU A 142 28.15 -9.53 15.59
N GLY A 143 29.21 -9.89 16.32
CA GLY A 143 30.01 -11.08 16.02
C GLY A 143 30.85 -10.99 14.73
N PRO A 144 31.37 -12.13 14.24
CA PRO A 144 32.28 -12.15 13.09
C PRO A 144 31.71 -11.59 11.80
N VAL A 145 30.37 -11.71 11.58
CA VAL A 145 29.71 -11.19 10.38
C VAL A 145 29.81 -9.68 10.26
N ALA A 146 29.86 -8.95 11.39
CA ALA A 146 30.07 -7.49 11.38
C ALA A 146 31.43 -7.09 10.83
N GLY A 147 32.49 -7.87 11.16
CA GLY A 147 33.83 -7.71 10.61
C GLY A 147 33.88 -7.96 9.10
N ALA A 148 33.25 -9.05 8.64
CA ALA A 148 33.18 -9.39 7.22
C ALA A 148 32.44 -8.30 6.42
N LEU A 149 31.32 -7.76 6.95
CA LEU A 149 30.62 -6.64 6.34
C LEU A 149 31.51 -5.40 6.24
N ARG A 150 32.18 -5.03 7.34
CA ARG A 150 33.05 -3.84 7.37
C ARG A 150 34.19 -3.94 6.36
N GLN A 151 34.83 -5.10 6.27
CA GLN A 151 35.85 -5.35 5.27
C GLN A 151 35.29 -5.16 3.86
N LYS A 152 34.11 -5.76 3.57
CA LYS A 152 33.47 -5.65 2.25
C LYS A 152 33.09 -4.22 1.88
N GLN A 153 32.63 -3.43 2.85
CA GLN A 153 32.32 -2.01 2.65
C GLN A 153 33.55 -1.20 2.25
N TYR A 154 34.70 -1.47 2.86
CA TYR A 154 35.97 -0.80 2.50
C TYR A 154 36.54 -1.30 1.17
N GLU A 155 36.42 -2.59 0.85
CA GLU A 155 36.80 -3.13 -0.46
C GLU A 155 35.98 -2.49 -1.60
N LYS A 156 34.68 -2.33 -1.40
CA LYS A 156 33.74 -1.77 -2.39
C LYS A 156 33.59 -0.25 -2.29
N GLN A 157 34.13 0.38 -1.26
CA GLN A 157 33.98 1.81 -0.97
C GLN A 157 32.54 2.28 -0.95
N THR A 158 31.63 1.48 -0.38
CA THR A 158 30.21 1.83 -0.26
C THR A 158 29.62 1.28 1.03
N TYR A 159 28.68 2.03 1.59
CA TYR A 159 27.91 1.63 2.78
C TYR A 159 26.97 0.47 2.48
N GLU A 160 26.23 0.54 1.38
CA GLU A 160 25.23 -0.44 1.03
C GLU A 160 25.89 -1.73 0.53
N GLN A 161 25.56 -2.84 1.20
CA GLN A 161 26.05 -4.17 0.88
C GLN A 161 24.94 -5.20 0.99
N GLU A 162 25.04 -6.23 0.16
CA GLU A 162 24.28 -7.46 0.30
C GLU A 162 25.22 -8.64 0.18
N MET A 163 25.20 -9.53 1.18
CA MET A 163 26.10 -10.65 1.31
C MET A 163 25.35 -11.93 1.61
N PHE A 164 25.75 -13.00 0.96
CA PHE A 164 25.21 -14.36 1.15
C PHE A 164 26.32 -15.25 1.70
N PHE A 165 25.98 -16.16 2.61
CA PHE A 165 26.94 -16.97 3.33
C PHE A 165 26.61 -18.45 3.24
N ALA A 166 27.66 -19.29 3.23
CA ALA A 166 27.55 -20.74 3.29
C ALA A 166 27.14 -21.21 4.71
N LYS A 167 26.56 -22.41 4.79
CA LYS A 167 26.00 -22.99 6.02
C LYS A 167 26.96 -22.98 7.22
N ASP A 168 28.25 -23.21 6.98
CA ASP A 168 29.26 -23.35 8.04
C ASP A 168 30.03 -22.06 8.34
N GLN A 169 29.71 -20.96 7.65
CA GLN A 169 30.52 -19.74 7.71
C GLN A 169 30.22 -18.91 8.97
N PHE A 170 28.96 -18.75 9.35
CA PHE A 170 28.53 -17.99 10.53
C PHE A 170 27.42 -18.76 11.29
N PRO A 171 27.76 -19.87 11.96
CA PRO A 171 26.80 -20.59 12.79
C PRO A 171 26.38 -19.75 14.00
N VAL A 172 25.14 -19.87 14.43
CA VAL A 172 24.57 -19.20 15.61
C VAL A 172 23.79 -20.19 16.46
N LYS A 173 23.82 -19.99 17.78
CA LYS A 173 23.03 -20.75 18.74
C LYS A 173 21.72 -20.02 19.04
N ARG A 174 20.66 -20.78 19.37
CA ARG A 174 19.41 -20.22 19.90
C ARG A 174 19.71 -19.35 21.12
N GLY A 175 19.22 -18.09 21.13
CA GLY A 175 19.48 -17.13 22.22
C GLY A 175 20.82 -16.41 22.15
N GLU A 176 21.64 -16.63 21.12
CA GLU A 176 22.86 -15.83 20.89
C GLU A 176 22.50 -14.43 20.45
N VAL A 177 23.22 -13.41 20.97
CA VAL A 177 23.02 -12.01 20.55
C VAL A 177 23.72 -11.78 19.21
N VAL A 178 22.94 -11.57 18.15
CA VAL A 178 23.44 -11.45 16.78
C VAL A 178 23.45 -10.02 16.23
N ALA A 179 22.68 -9.12 16.86
CA ALA A 179 22.56 -7.74 16.43
C ALA A 179 22.05 -6.83 17.57
N LEU A 180 21.99 -5.53 17.30
CA LEU A 180 21.31 -4.55 18.13
C LEU A 180 20.14 -3.94 17.38
N SER A 181 19.00 -3.78 18.07
CA SER A 181 17.77 -3.17 17.52
C SER A 181 17.99 -1.72 17.12
N GLY A 182 17.19 -1.24 16.16
CA GLY A 182 17.41 0.10 15.63
C GLY A 182 16.15 0.76 15.10
N ASN A 183 16.38 1.63 14.12
CA ASN A 183 15.35 2.39 13.40
C ASN A 183 15.83 2.68 11.96
N THR A 184 16.59 1.77 11.34
CA THR A 184 17.13 1.98 9.99
C THR A 184 16.09 1.70 8.91
N GLY A 185 16.31 2.22 7.70
CA GLY A 185 15.41 2.01 6.58
C GLY A 185 14.04 2.69 6.74
N GLY A 186 12.98 2.09 6.22
CA GLY A 186 11.62 2.62 6.16
C GLY A 186 10.84 2.62 7.47
N SER A 187 11.50 2.60 8.63
CA SER A 187 10.88 2.56 9.94
C SER A 187 10.47 3.96 10.43
N ALA A 188 9.29 4.09 11.04
CA ALA A 188 8.79 5.34 11.61
C ALA A 188 9.27 5.61 13.05
N GLY A 189 9.81 4.60 13.74
CA GLY A 189 10.31 4.70 15.12
C GLY A 189 11.03 3.41 15.52
N PRO A 190 11.82 3.42 16.64
CA PRO A 190 12.57 2.25 17.08
C PRO A 190 11.69 1.03 17.35
N HIS A 191 11.97 -0.08 16.67
CA HIS A 191 11.37 -1.40 16.87
C HIS A 191 12.24 -2.46 16.19
N LEU A 192 11.97 -3.74 16.45
CA LEU A 192 12.50 -4.85 15.67
C LEU A 192 11.38 -5.37 14.75
N HIS A 193 11.59 -5.31 13.44
CA HIS A 193 10.78 -6.05 12.49
C HIS A 193 11.28 -7.49 12.40
N TRP A 194 10.43 -8.46 12.67
CA TRP A 194 10.81 -9.88 12.70
C TRP A 194 9.84 -10.74 11.91
N GLU A 195 10.39 -11.56 10.99
CA GLU A 195 9.61 -12.46 10.13
C GLU A 195 10.07 -13.90 10.27
N VAL A 196 9.18 -14.83 9.91
CA VAL A 196 9.48 -16.22 9.60
C VAL A 196 9.14 -16.46 8.14
N ARG A 197 10.05 -17.10 7.40
CA ARG A 197 9.86 -17.42 5.98
C ARG A 197 10.11 -18.90 5.73
N ASP A 198 9.39 -19.44 4.74
CA ASP A 198 9.65 -20.79 4.22
C ASP A 198 10.78 -20.79 3.14
N ALA A 199 11.09 -21.98 2.62
CA ALA A 199 12.11 -22.15 1.60
C ALA A 199 11.74 -21.51 0.24
N GLN A 200 10.49 -21.11 0.04
CA GLN A 200 10.00 -20.37 -1.13
C GLN A 200 9.97 -18.87 -0.91
N ASP A 201 10.49 -18.41 0.24
CA ASP A 201 10.50 -17.00 0.67
C ASP A 201 9.10 -16.44 1.01
N ASN A 202 8.08 -17.32 1.22
CA ASN A 202 6.78 -16.88 1.68
C ASN A 202 6.88 -16.42 3.14
N GLN A 203 6.23 -15.30 3.45
CA GLN A 203 6.10 -14.80 4.82
C GLN A 203 5.03 -15.58 5.55
N LEU A 204 5.38 -16.10 6.71
CA LEU A 204 4.54 -16.96 7.53
C LEU A 204 4.20 -16.26 8.84
N ASN A 205 2.97 -16.44 9.37
CA ASN A 205 2.57 -15.77 10.60
C ASN A 205 3.33 -16.31 11.82
N PRO A 206 4.24 -15.54 12.44
CA PRO A 206 5.07 -16.04 13.52
C PRO A 206 4.29 -16.41 14.77
N LEU A 207 3.13 -15.78 15.03
CA LEU A 207 2.30 -16.06 16.21
C LEU A 207 1.70 -17.48 16.21
N GLN A 208 1.70 -18.15 15.06
CA GLN A 208 1.18 -19.51 14.97
C GLN A 208 2.15 -20.60 15.45
N TRP A 209 3.43 -20.27 15.61
CA TRP A 209 4.47 -21.27 15.97
C TRP A 209 5.24 -20.95 17.23
N GLY A 210 5.00 -19.81 17.83
CA GLY A 210 5.79 -19.37 18.95
C GLY A 210 5.28 -19.85 20.30
N GLY A 211 3.96 -19.86 20.49
CA GLY A 211 3.42 -19.97 21.85
C GLY A 211 4.07 -18.94 22.77
N PHE A 212 4.31 -17.73 22.25
CA PHE A 212 5.06 -16.67 22.96
C PHE A 212 4.28 -16.20 24.18
N ALA A 213 4.62 -16.71 25.36
CA ALA A 213 4.01 -16.28 26.63
C ALA A 213 4.28 -14.80 26.95
N GLU A 214 5.29 -14.22 26.30
CA GLU A 214 5.67 -12.81 26.43
C GLU A 214 4.68 -11.85 25.81
N ILE A 215 3.87 -12.30 24.85
CA ILE A 215 2.85 -11.51 24.15
C ILE A 215 1.49 -12.04 24.58
N GLN A 216 0.68 -11.19 25.17
CA GLN A 216 -0.67 -11.54 25.60
C GLN A 216 -1.71 -10.76 24.83
N ASP A 217 -2.85 -11.40 24.59
CA ASP A 217 -3.98 -10.80 23.92
C ASP A 217 -5.30 -11.41 24.39
N HIS A 218 -6.12 -10.59 25.05
CA HIS A 218 -7.47 -10.91 25.50
C HIS A 218 -8.50 -9.97 24.86
N ILE A 219 -8.08 -9.14 23.90
CA ILE A 219 -8.93 -8.13 23.27
C ILE A 219 -9.46 -8.70 21.95
N ALA A 220 -10.78 -8.88 21.87
CA ALA A 220 -11.40 -9.34 20.64
C ALA A 220 -11.34 -8.27 19.53
N PRO A 221 -11.23 -8.68 18.25
CA PRO A 221 -11.21 -7.77 17.13
C PRO A 221 -12.34 -6.74 17.14
N MET A 222 -12.06 -5.53 16.69
CA MET A 222 -12.96 -4.38 16.76
C MET A 222 -13.56 -4.04 15.38
N LEU A 223 -14.89 -4.18 15.26
CA LEU A 223 -15.63 -3.75 14.07
C LEU A 223 -15.73 -2.23 14.04
N GLN A 224 -15.31 -1.61 12.91
CA GLN A 224 -15.49 -0.17 12.67
C GLN A 224 -16.63 0.13 11.69
N ALA A 225 -16.75 -0.66 10.63
CA ALA A 225 -17.82 -0.57 9.65
C ALA A 225 -17.93 -1.87 8.84
N PHE A 226 -19.06 -2.08 8.22
CA PHE A 226 -19.21 -3.05 7.14
C PHE A 226 -19.93 -2.41 5.96
N ALA A 227 -19.83 -3.03 4.80
CA ALA A 227 -20.54 -2.53 3.63
C ALA A 227 -21.10 -3.68 2.79
N VAL A 228 -22.10 -3.37 1.99
CA VAL A 228 -22.63 -4.24 0.95
C VAL A 228 -22.53 -3.49 -0.37
N GLU A 229 -21.99 -4.12 -1.41
CA GLU A 229 -21.84 -3.50 -2.72
C GLU A 229 -22.44 -4.36 -3.85
N PRO A 230 -23.01 -3.72 -4.90
CA PRO A 230 -23.49 -4.43 -6.08
C PRO A 230 -22.32 -4.92 -6.94
N LEU A 231 -22.35 -6.19 -7.36
CA LEU A 231 -21.28 -6.82 -8.17
C LEU A 231 -21.74 -7.19 -9.60
N SER A 232 -23.04 -7.12 -9.89
CA SER A 232 -23.60 -7.38 -11.23
C SER A 232 -24.48 -6.21 -11.67
N ILE A 233 -24.66 -6.04 -12.98
CA ILE A 233 -25.39 -4.91 -13.54
C ILE A 233 -26.86 -4.86 -13.06
N ASP A 234 -27.46 -5.99 -12.75
CA ASP A 234 -28.80 -6.12 -12.20
C ASP A 234 -28.86 -5.89 -10.69
N ALA A 235 -27.69 -5.89 -10.00
CA ALA A 235 -27.67 -5.76 -8.55
C ALA A 235 -27.99 -4.35 -8.05
N ARG A 236 -28.64 -4.30 -6.90
CA ARG A 236 -28.94 -3.07 -6.15
C ARG A 236 -28.74 -3.32 -4.66
N VAL A 237 -28.27 -2.30 -3.98
CA VAL A 237 -28.25 -2.23 -2.51
C VAL A 237 -29.01 -0.99 -2.11
N GLN A 238 -30.03 -1.15 -1.28
CA GLN A 238 -30.97 -0.08 -0.93
C GLN A 238 -31.55 0.66 -2.17
N GLY A 239 -31.88 -0.12 -3.21
CA GLY A 239 -32.45 0.37 -4.46
C GLY A 239 -31.46 1.05 -5.41
N ARG A 240 -30.15 1.11 -5.10
CA ARG A 240 -29.12 1.81 -5.88
C ARG A 240 -28.01 0.88 -6.33
N PHE A 241 -27.33 1.24 -7.41
CA PHE A 241 -26.08 0.64 -7.85
C PHE A 241 -24.91 1.38 -7.19
N ASP A 242 -24.91 1.37 -5.87
CA ASP A 242 -23.91 2.04 -5.03
C ASP A 242 -23.55 1.13 -3.84
N LYS A 243 -22.34 1.24 -3.35
CA LYS A 243 -21.93 0.65 -2.09
C LYS A 243 -22.65 1.35 -0.93
N ALA A 244 -23.30 0.57 -0.07
CA ALA A 244 -23.89 1.06 1.17
C ALA A 244 -22.96 0.71 2.34
N VAL A 245 -22.50 1.72 3.09
CA VAL A 245 -21.61 1.57 4.25
C VAL A 245 -22.40 1.78 5.53
N PHE A 246 -22.22 0.87 6.47
CA PHE A 246 -22.92 0.81 7.76
C PHE A 246 -21.89 0.96 8.88
N VAL A 247 -22.05 2.00 9.71
CA VAL A 247 -21.16 2.30 10.83
C VAL A 247 -21.90 2.03 12.15
N PRO A 248 -21.41 1.13 13.00
CA PRO A 248 -22.00 0.87 14.29
C PRO A 248 -22.05 2.14 15.17
N LYS A 249 -23.18 2.37 15.84
CA LYS A 249 -23.34 3.47 16.81
C LYS A 249 -22.73 3.14 18.16
N THR A 250 -22.63 1.87 18.50
CA THR A 250 -22.06 1.33 19.73
C THR A 250 -21.04 0.23 19.42
N ILE A 251 -20.03 0.09 20.25
CA ILE A 251 -19.01 -0.96 20.14
C ILE A 251 -18.94 -1.69 21.49
N PRO A 252 -19.03 -3.03 21.52
CA PRO A 252 -19.17 -3.94 20.40
C PRO A 252 -20.60 -3.99 19.84
N THR A 253 -20.75 -4.05 18.50
CA THR A 253 -22.01 -4.36 17.84
C THR A 253 -21.90 -5.75 17.22
N THR A 254 -22.70 -6.68 17.71
CA THR A 254 -22.75 -8.07 17.23
C THR A 254 -23.93 -8.34 16.30
N VAL A 255 -24.97 -7.51 16.37
CA VAL A 255 -26.17 -7.59 15.53
C VAL A 255 -26.48 -6.23 14.95
N TRP A 256 -26.62 -6.14 13.63
CA TRP A 256 -27.11 -4.95 12.96
C TRP A 256 -28.64 -4.95 12.98
N PRO A 257 -29.32 -3.91 13.55
CA PRO A 257 -30.75 -3.98 13.82
C PRO A 257 -31.63 -3.85 12.57
N ASP A 258 -31.15 -3.13 11.55
CA ASP A 258 -31.97 -2.81 10.39
C ASP A 258 -31.83 -3.87 9.30
N THR A 259 -32.95 -4.17 8.62
CA THR A 259 -32.94 -5.01 7.43
C THR A 259 -32.41 -4.21 6.23
N ILE A 260 -31.40 -4.74 5.56
CA ILE A 260 -30.80 -4.14 4.37
C ILE A 260 -31.49 -4.73 3.13
N THR A 261 -32.10 -3.89 2.30
CA THR A 261 -32.66 -4.37 1.03
C THR A 261 -31.56 -4.52 -0.03
N ALA A 262 -31.56 -5.65 -0.73
CA ALA A 262 -30.61 -5.94 -1.80
C ALA A 262 -31.27 -6.76 -2.91
N PHE A 263 -30.66 -6.80 -4.08
CA PHE A 263 -31.06 -7.66 -5.21
C PHE A 263 -29.84 -7.94 -6.10
N GLY A 264 -29.84 -9.07 -6.80
CA GLY A 264 -28.76 -9.44 -7.72
C GLY A 264 -27.55 -9.96 -6.98
N THR A 265 -26.39 -9.96 -7.64
CA THR A 265 -25.14 -10.41 -7.03
C THR A 265 -24.49 -9.29 -6.22
N VAL A 266 -24.27 -9.53 -4.92
CA VAL A 266 -23.67 -8.56 -4.01
C VAL A 266 -22.43 -9.12 -3.33
N GLY A 267 -21.56 -8.22 -2.84
CA GLY A 267 -20.39 -8.53 -2.03
C GLY A 267 -20.47 -7.84 -0.67
N VAL A 268 -19.93 -8.48 0.36
CA VAL A 268 -19.77 -7.91 1.69
C VAL A 268 -18.37 -7.39 1.84
N LEU A 269 -18.21 -6.24 2.50
CA LEU A 269 -16.90 -5.66 2.85
C LEU A 269 -16.87 -5.36 4.35
N LEU A 270 -15.66 -5.36 4.91
CA LEU A 270 -15.42 -5.21 6.34
C LEU A 270 -14.32 -4.19 6.63
N GLN A 271 -14.57 -3.28 7.55
CA GLN A 271 -13.54 -2.46 8.19
C GLN A 271 -13.43 -2.87 9.65
N ALA A 272 -12.35 -3.54 10.00
CA ALA A 272 -12.07 -3.99 11.34
C ALA A 272 -10.55 -4.04 11.57
N PHE A 273 -10.14 -4.04 12.81
CA PHE A 273 -8.75 -4.20 13.25
C PHE A 273 -8.73 -4.91 14.59
N ASP A 274 -7.56 -5.31 14.97
CA ASP A 274 -7.29 -5.92 16.26
C ASP A 274 -6.36 -5.06 17.11
N ARG A 275 -6.27 -5.36 18.43
CA ARG A 275 -5.33 -4.77 19.39
C ARG A 275 -4.84 -5.81 20.35
N PHE A 276 -3.57 -5.74 20.71
CA PHE A 276 -3.00 -6.55 21.76
C PHE A 276 -3.12 -5.87 23.13
N ASP A 277 -3.07 -6.64 24.19
CA ASP A 277 -3.07 -6.14 25.56
C ASP A 277 -1.96 -5.07 25.76
N ASN A 278 -2.30 -3.99 26.42
CA ASN A 278 -1.39 -2.87 26.72
C ASN A 278 -0.75 -2.22 25.47
N ALA A 279 -1.33 -2.41 24.27
CA ALA A 279 -0.89 -1.80 23.02
C ALA A 279 -2.03 -1.04 22.32
N TRP A 280 -1.79 0.22 21.97
CA TRP A 280 -2.78 1.08 21.28
C TRP A 280 -2.76 0.91 19.76
N ASN A 281 -1.78 0.20 19.23
CA ASN A 281 -1.59 0.00 17.82
C ASN A 281 -2.72 -0.86 17.23
N LYS A 282 -3.10 -0.55 15.98
CA LYS A 282 -4.03 -1.37 15.21
C LYS A 282 -3.26 -2.48 14.52
N ASN A 283 -3.75 -3.69 14.65
CA ASN A 283 -3.17 -4.89 14.07
C ASN A 283 -4.11 -5.51 13.04
N GLY A 284 -3.60 -6.43 12.22
CA GLY A 284 -4.40 -7.19 11.27
C GLY A 284 -5.28 -8.23 11.95
N LEU A 285 -6.37 -8.61 11.27
CA LEU A 285 -7.15 -9.79 11.62
C LEU A 285 -6.45 -11.03 11.09
N GLN A 286 -6.44 -12.11 11.87
CA GLN A 286 -5.90 -13.35 11.39
C GLN A 286 -6.89 -14.09 10.47
N ARG A 287 -8.17 -14.14 10.87
CA ARG A 287 -9.19 -14.90 10.14
C ARG A 287 -10.52 -14.16 10.11
N VAL A 288 -11.18 -14.20 8.96
CA VAL A 288 -12.57 -13.76 8.81
C VAL A 288 -13.37 -14.83 8.09
N GLU A 289 -14.54 -15.17 8.61
CA GLU A 289 -15.48 -16.11 8.03
C GLU A 289 -16.83 -15.46 7.76
N VAL A 290 -17.46 -15.82 6.63
CA VAL A 290 -18.81 -15.40 6.29
C VAL A 290 -19.69 -16.62 6.10
N ARG A 291 -20.84 -16.63 6.76
CA ARG A 291 -21.90 -17.62 6.60
C ARG A 291 -23.20 -16.94 6.18
N VAL A 292 -23.96 -17.60 5.35
CA VAL A 292 -25.28 -17.15 4.95
C VAL A 292 -26.30 -18.24 5.26
N ASN A 293 -27.31 -17.93 6.07
CA ASN A 293 -28.27 -18.91 6.59
C ASN A 293 -27.57 -20.15 7.21
N GLY A 294 -26.47 -19.91 7.94
CA GLY A 294 -25.66 -20.94 8.57
C GLY A 294 -24.65 -21.65 7.64
N GLN A 295 -24.79 -21.53 6.31
CA GLN A 295 -23.89 -22.18 5.35
C GLN A 295 -22.64 -21.33 5.07
N PRO A 296 -21.44 -21.94 4.98
CA PRO A 296 -20.21 -21.21 4.70
C PRO A 296 -20.25 -20.62 3.28
N LEU A 297 -19.90 -19.35 3.16
CA LEU A 297 -19.80 -18.63 1.89
C LEU A 297 -18.36 -18.26 1.57
N TYR A 298 -17.61 -17.79 2.57
CA TYR A 298 -16.27 -17.25 2.40
C TYR A 298 -15.48 -17.37 3.70
N ALA A 299 -14.20 -17.61 3.59
CA ALA A 299 -13.23 -17.35 4.66
C ALA A 299 -11.89 -16.93 4.08
N HIS A 300 -11.12 -16.20 4.86
CA HIS A 300 -9.69 -16.04 4.64
C HIS A 300 -8.91 -16.20 5.94
N THR A 301 -7.65 -16.61 5.80
CA THR A 301 -6.73 -16.73 6.92
C THR A 301 -5.37 -16.20 6.49
N VAL A 302 -4.83 -15.21 7.20
CA VAL A 302 -3.54 -14.60 6.88
C VAL A 302 -2.43 -15.37 7.61
N ASP A 303 -2.08 -16.53 7.07
CA ASP A 303 -1.05 -17.42 7.61
C ASP A 303 0.21 -17.43 6.77
N ASN A 304 0.05 -17.20 5.47
CA ASN A 304 1.10 -17.30 4.48
C ASN A 304 0.85 -16.28 3.38
N VAL A 305 1.84 -15.41 3.11
CA VAL A 305 1.79 -14.42 2.03
C VAL A 305 3.05 -14.58 1.19
N PRO A 306 2.92 -14.90 -0.12
CA PRO A 306 4.06 -14.95 -1.02
C PRO A 306 4.82 -13.61 -1.07
N PHE A 307 6.14 -13.65 -0.96
CA PHE A 307 6.98 -12.45 -1.02
C PHE A 307 7.85 -12.46 -2.30
N PRO A 308 8.07 -11.30 -2.96
CA PRO A 308 7.48 -9.98 -2.68
C PRO A 308 6.13 -9.75 -3.41
N GLU A 309 5.76 -10.57 -4.38
CA GLU A 309 4.63 -10.31 -5.28
C GLU A 309 3.28 -10.35 -4.53
N GLY A 310 3.10 -11.35 -3.67
CA GLY A 310 1.86 -11.54 -2.91
C GLY A 310 1.56 -10.38 -1.96
N THR A 311 2.60 -9.71 -1.46
CA THR A 311 2.40 -8.58 -0.55
C THR A 311 1.63 -7.45 -1.23
N ARG A 312 1.87 -7.19 -2.54
CA ARG A 312 1.14 -6.18 -3.31
C ARG A 312 -0.30 -6.57 -3.64
N ALA A 313 -0.59 -7.84 -3.65
CA ALA A 313 -1.94 -8.34 -3.91
C ALA A 313 -2.94 -7.95 -2.81
N VAL A 314 -2.50 -7.34 -1.70
CA VAL A 314 -3.36 -6.64 -0.73
C VAL A 314 -4.32 -5.70 -1.43
N ASN A 315 -3.91 -5.04 -2.52
CA ASN A 315 -4.74 -4.13 -3.30
C ASN A 315 -5.96 -4.82 -3.95
N GLN A 316 -5.96 -6.15 -4.04
CA GLN A 316 -7.12 -6.94 -4.45
C GLN A 316 -7.95 -7.45 -3.27
N HIS A 317 -7.33 -7.60 -2.12
CA HIS A 317 -8.03 -7.96 -0.88
C HIS A 317 -8.86 -6.80 -0.33
N VAL A 318 -8.42 -5.57 -0.56
CA VAL A 318 -9.13 -4.35 -0.12
C VAL A 318 -9.85 -3.65 -1.27
N ASP A 319 -10.80 -2.79 -0.94
CA ASP A 319 -11.31 -1.79 -1.86
C ASP A 319 -10.27 -0.67 -2.00
N TYR A 320 -9.39 -0.83 -2.97
CA TYR A 320 -8.25 0.07 -3.18
C TYR A 320 -8.70 1.52 -3.49
N GLU A 321 -9.72 1.69 -4.32
CA GLU A 321 -10.24 3.02 -4.65
C GLU A 321 -10.83 3.72 -3.42
N TRP A 322 -11.59 2.98 -2.60
CA TRP A 322 -12.11 3.49 -1.34
C TRP A 322 -10.99 3.89 -0.39
N MET A 323 -9.98 3.05 -0.25
CA MET A 323 -8.82 3.33 0.58
C MET A 323 -8.08 4.61 0.13
N MET A 324 -7.87 4.79 -1.17
CA MET A 324 -7.19 5.96 -1.72
C MET A 324 -8.02 7.25 -1.64
N THR A 325 -9.34 7.15 -1.59
CA THR A 325 -10.23 8.32 -1.57
C THR A 325 -10.73 8.68 -0.18
N GLN A 326 -10.96 7.71 0.69
CA GLN A 326 -11.52 7.91 2.03
C GLN A 326 -10.49 7.77 3.15
N GLY A 327 -9.26 7.30 2.85
CA GLY A 327 -8.22 7.03 3.85
C GLY A 327 -8.60 5.92 4.85
N ARG A 328 -9.54 5.06 4.47
CA ARG A 328 -10.06 3.96 5.29
C ARG A 328 -10.05 2.66 4.50
N THR A 329 -9.73 1.56 5.14
CA THR A 329 -9.58 0.27 4.49
C THR A 329 -10.82 -0.59 4.67
N LEU A 330 -11.50 -0.93 3.58
CA LEU A 330 -12.56 -1.93 3.52
C LEU A 330 -11.99 -3.22 2.91
N GLN A 331 -11.94 -4.30 3.66
CA GLN A 331 -11.56 -5.64 3.17
C GLN A 331 -12.74 -6.25 2.41
N LYS A 332 -12.49 -6.83 1.25
CA LYS A 332 -13.50 -7.58 0.50
C LYS A 332 -13.65 -8.97 1.12
N LEU A 333 -14.87 -9.34 1.47
CA LEU A 333 -15.21 -10.69 1.92
C LEU A 333 -15.72 -11.55 0.74
N PHE A 334 -15.11 -11.35 -0.41
CA PHE A 334 -15.25 -12.12 -1.64
C PHE A 334 -13.95 -11.95 -2.46
N VAL A 335 -13.74 -12.83 -3.43
CA VAL A 335 -12.51 -12.86 -4.22
C VAL A 335 -12.77 -12.32 -5.63
N ASP A 336 -12.04 -11.30 -6.04
CA ASP A 336 -12.03 -10.82 -7.42
C ASP A 336 -11.29 -11.80 -8.34
N ASP A 337 -11.66 -11.84 -9.61
CA ASP A 337 -11.18 -12.87 -10.54
C ASP A 337 -9.67 -12.79 -10.79
N GLY A 338 -9.08 -11.58 -10.76
CA GLY A 338 -7.63 -11.35 -10.91
C GLY A 338 -6.82 -11.41 -9.60
N ASN A 339 -7.42 -11.85 -8.48
CA ASN A 339 -6.72 -11.92 -7.20
C ASN A 339 -5.85 -13.19 -7.11
N PRO A 340 -4.51 -13.05 -7.00
CA PRO A 340 -3.59 -14.20 -6.99
C PRO A 340 -3.38 -14.85 -5.62
N LEU A 341 -3.94 -14.27 -4.53
CA LEU A 341 -3.71 -14.77 -3.18
C LEU A 341 -4.40 -16.09 -2.93
N SER A 342 -3.70 -17.01 -2.26
CA SER A 342 -4.19 -18.36 -1.94
C SER A 342 -4.81 -18.49 -0.55
N MET A 343 -4.92 -17.40 0.20
CA MET A 343 -5.37 -17.39 1.60
C MET A 343 -6.89 -17.58 1.78
N TYR A 344 -7.64 -17.75 0.70
CA TYR A 344 -9.10 -17.80 0.71
C TYR A 344 -9.63 -19.23 0.69
N THR A 345 -10.73 -19.44 1.40
CA THR A 345 -11.58 -20.63 1.31
C THR A 345 -12.96 -20.21 0.84
N THR A 346 -13.31 -20.55 -0.40
CA THR A 346 -14.60 -20.19 -1.01
C THR A 346 -15.13 -21.32 -1.88
N GLY A 347 -16.45 -21.34 -2.11
CA GLY A 347 -17.07 -22.13 -3.18
C GLY A 347 -16.96 -21.45 -4.57
N PRO A 348 -17.68 -21.98 -5.57
CA PRO A 348 -17.64 -21.46 -6.96
C PRO A 348 -18.05 -19.99 -7.09
N THR A 349 -18.85 -19.47 -6.16
CA THR A 349 -19.28 -18.07 -6.14
C THR A 349 -18.19 -17.10 -5.70
N LYS A 350 -17.06 -17.60 -5.22
CA LYS A 350 -15.93 -16.79 -4.70
C LYS A 350 -16.35 -15.82 -3.59
N GLY A 351 -17.31 -16.21 -2.72
CA GLY A 351 -17.83 -15.34 -1.66
C GLY A 351 -18.88 -14.32 -2.11
N ARG A 352 -19.30 -14.34 -3.37
CA ARG A 352 -20.37 -13.49 -3.89
C ARG A 352 -21.73 -14.09 -3.56
N LEU A 353 -22.66 -13.27 -3.09
CA LEU A 353 -24.02 -13.70 -2.72
C LEU A 353 -25.03 -13.27 -3.78
N ARG A 354 -25.80 -14.22 -4.35
CA ARG A 354 -26.97 -13.91 -5.18
C ARG A 354 -28.19 -13.70 -4.30
N VAL A 355 -28.74 -12.50 -4.30
CA VAL A 355 -29.96 -12.14 -3.55
C VAL A 355 -31.13 -12.12 -4.52
N GLU A 356 -32.16 -12.96 -4.24
CA GLU A 356 -33.35 -13.13 -5.05
C GLU A 356 -34.54 -12.40 -4.42
N ASP A 357 -35.49 -11.99 -5.24
CA ASP A 357 -36.68 -11.27 -4.80
C ASP A 357 -37.49 -12.05 -3.75
N GLY A 358 -38.02 -11.35 -2.75
CA GLY A 358 -38.80 -11.93 -1.68
C GLY A 358 -38.04 -12.78 -0.66
N LYS A 359 -36.80 -13.23 -0.95
CA LYS A 359 -36.02 -14.08 -0.03
C LYS A 359 -35.32 -13.25 1.05
N THR A 360 -35.11 -13.87 2.19
CA THR A 360 -34.37 -13.29 3.32
C THR A 360 -33.12 -14.10 3.59
N TYR A 361 -32.01 -13.40 3.86
CA TYR A 361 -30.69 -13.99 4.10
C TYR A 361 -30.13 -13.44 5.40
N THR A 362 -29.83 -14.34 6.35
CA THR A 362 -29.09 -13.99 7.56
C THR A 362 -27.60 -14.15 7.26
N VAL A 363 -26.86 -13.05 7.30
CA VAL A 363 -25.42 -13.02 7.04
C VAL A 363 -24.69 -12.90 8.39
N GLY A 364 -23.88 -13.91 8.72
CA GLY A 364 -22.99 -13.92 9.87
C GLY A 364 -21.54 -13.72 9.43
N VAL A 365 -20.85 -12.76 10.03
CA VAL A 365 -19.42 -12.52 9.87
C VAL A 365 -18.72 -12.81 11.20
N LYS A 366 -17.71 -13.65 11.20
CA LYS A 366 -16.88 -13.94 12.38
C LYS A 366 -15.47 -13.43 12.14
N MET A 367 -15.01 -12.52 12.98
CA MET A 367 -13.64 -11.98 12.98
C MET A 367 -12.86 -12.63 14.12
N SER A 368 -11.65 -13.11 13.83
CA SER A 368 -10.78 -13.76 14.82
C SER A 368 -9.35 -13.23 14.72
N ASP A 369 -8.69 -13.10 15.86
CA ASP A 369 -7.26 -12.85 15.99
C ASP A 369 -6.44 -14.15 16.05
N SER A 370 -5.13 -14.02 16.34
CA SER A 370 -4.20 -15.14 16.47
C SER A 370 -4.27 -15.86 17.84
N TYR A 371 -4.99 -15.30 18.83
CA TYR A 371 -5.13 -15.84 20.19
C TYR A 371 -6.47 -16.51 20.43
N GLY A 372 -7.37 -16.47 19.43
CA GLY A 372 -8.68 -17.12 19.50
C GLY A 372 -9.79 -16.21 20.03
N ASN A 373 -9.52 -14.90 20.26
CA ASN A 373 -10.57 -13.97 20.57
C ASN A 373 -11.43 -13.70 19.33
N VAL A 374 -12.75 -13.56 19.54
CA VAL A 374 -13.73 -13.54 18.44
C VAL A 374 -14.72 -12.40 18.61
N THR A 375 -14.98 -11.69 17.53
CA THR A 375 -16.11 -10.76 17.40
C THR A 375 -17.04 -11.22 16.27
N PRO A 376 -18.31 -11.56 16.57
CA PRO A 376 -19.30 -11.84 15.56
C PRO A 376 -20.00 -10.55 15.11
N LEU A 377 -20.50 -10.56 13.86
CA LEU A 377 -21.46 -9.59 13.33
C LEU A 377 -22.55 -10.35 12.59
N THR A 378 -23.82 -10.07 12.88
CA THR A 378 -24.96 -10.61 12.15
C THR A 378 -25.82 -9.48 11.58
N PHE A 379 -26.25 -9.59 10.33
CA PHE A 379 -27.18 -8.68 9.70
C PHE A 379 -28.10 -9.43 8.72
N VAL A 380 -29.22 -8.80 8.37
CA VAL A 380 -30.23 -9.38 7.49
C VAL A 380 -30.26 -8.66 6.15
N LEU A 381 -30.17 -9.42 5.06
CA LEU A 381 -30.48 -8.95 3.71
C LEU A 381 -31.87 -9.44 3.31
N ARG A 382 -32.70 -8.55 2.79
CA ARG A 382 -33.98 -8.89 2.19
C ARG A 382 -33.95 -8.61 0.70
N GLY A 383 -34.27 -9.63 -0.09
CA GLY A 383 -34.38 -9.53 -1.53
C GLY A 383 -35.54 -8.66 -1.93
N ARG A 384 -35.26 -7.62 -2.74
CA ARG A 384 -36.26 -6.76 -3.33
C ARG A 384 -35.83 -6.38 -4.74
N GLN A 385 -36.56 -6.92 -5.72
CA GLN A 385 -36.33 -6.59 -7.11
C GLN A 385 -36.51 -5.09 -7.34
N PRO A 386 -35.54 -4.41 -7.97
CA PRO A 386 -35.66 -3.00 -8.24
C PRO A 386 -36.80 -2.74 -9.22
N SER A 387 -37.69 -1.83 -8.86
CA SER A 387 -38.71 -1.31 -9.76
C SER A 387 -38.36 0.12 -10.16
N TYR A 388 -38.46 0.44 -11.45
CA TYR A 388 -38.32 1.82 -11.90
C TYR A 388 -39.58 2.58 -11.49
N THR A 389 -39.45 3.50 -10.56
CA THR A 389 -40.53 4.42 -10.19
C THR A 389 -40.14 5.81 -10.65
N LYS A 390 -40.94 6.40 -11.53
CA LYS A 390 -40.77 7.79 -11.96
C LYS A 390 -41.02 8.69 -10.75
N THR A 391 -39.96 9.22 -10.15
CA THR A 391 -40.11 10.22 -9.08
C THR A 391 -40.17 11.63 -9.68
N ARG A 392 -41.08 12.47 -9.22
CA ARG A 392 -41.08 13.90 -9.57
C ARG A 392 -39.82 14.52 -9.04
N SER A 393 -39.03 15.09 -9.92
CA SER A 393 -37.79 15.79 -9.57
C SER A 393 -38.08 17.05 -8.76
N ALA A 394 -37.42 17.22 -7.64
CA ALA A 394 -37.21 18.55 -7.07
C ALA A 394 -36.39 19.36 -8.09
N ALA A 395 -36.72 20.62 -8.27
CA ALA A 395 -36.26 21.50 -9.35
C ALA A 395 -34.75 21.41 -9.65
N VAL A 396 -34.41 20.62 -10.65
CA VAL A 396 -33.11 20.71 -11.32
C VAL A 396 -33.18 21.96 -12.20
N ARG A 397 -32.30 22.93 -11.96
CA ARG A 397 -32.30 24.22 -12.68
C ARG A 397 -31.70 24.15 -14.08
N GLN A 398 -30.77 23.17 -14.32
CA GLN A 398 -30.11 22.99 -15.60
C GLN A 398 -29.89 21.51 -15.90
N PRO A 399 -29.93 21.09 -17.19
CA PRO A 399 -29.60 19.75 -17.59
C PRO A 399 -28.18 19.39 -17.15
N ALA A 400 -28.00 18.16 -16.65
CA ALA A 400 -26.69 17.64 -16.24
C ALA A 400 -26.48 16.22 -16.75
N LEU A 401 -25.27 15.92 -17.15
CA LEU A 401 -24.82 14.59 -17.56
C LEU A 401 -23.42 14.33 -16.99
N ARG A 402 -23.28 13.24 -16.23
CA ARG A 402 -22.00 12.76 -15.72
C ARG A 402 -21.99 11.24 -15.74
N TRP A 403 -20.82 10.67 -15.62
CA TRP A 403 -20.66 9.21 -15.50
C TRP A 403 -19.53 8.84 -14.54
N GLU A 404 -19.58 7.62 -14.11
CA GLU A 404 -18.52 6.95 -13.35
C GLU A 404 -18.44 5.49 -13.78
N ILE A 405 -17.27 4.88 -13.60
CA ILE A 405 -17.07 3.46 -13.89
C ILE A 405 -16.83 2.75 -12.57
N THR A 406 -17.66 1.76 -12.28
CA THR A 406 -17.48 0.87 -11.13
C THR A 406 -17.27 -0.54 -11.67
N ARG A 407 -16.10 -1.12 -11.45
CA ARG A 407 -15.72 -2.39 -12.09
C ARG A 407 -15.85 -2.29 -13.62
N ASN A 408 -16.68 -3.14 -14.23
CA ASN A 408 -16.96 -3.12 -15.67
C ASN A 408 -18.25 -2.37 -16.05
N ILE A 409 -18.87 -1.69 -15.10
CA ILE A 409 -20.18 -1.03 -15.32
C ILE A 409 -19.99 0.49 -15.43
N LEU A 410 -20.39 1.02 -16.57
CA LEU A 410 -20.57 2.44 -16.79
C LEU A 410 -21.91 2.86 -16.18
N LYS A 411 -21.85 3.73 -15.18
CA LYS A 411 -23.00 4.34 -14.53
C LYS A 411 -23.16 5.75 -15.05
N VAL A 412 -24.15 5.98 -15.90
CA VAL A 412 -24.50 7.30 -16.44
C VAL A 412 -25.57 7.92 -15.56
N ILE A 413 -25.35 9.15 -15.14
CA ILE A 413 -26.23 9.90 -14.24
C ILE A 413 -26.65 11.17 -14.97
N ALA A 414 -27.95 11.31 -15.22
CA ALA A 414 -28.50 12.43 -15.95
C ALA A 414 -29.69 13.08 -15.24
N ALA A 415 -29.77 14.38 -15.36
CA ALA A 415 -30.88 15.20 -14.85
C ALA A 415 -31.30 16.18 -15.94
N ASP A 416 -32.61 16.42 -16.06
CA ASP A 416 -33.17 17.43 -16.95
C ASP A 416 -34.33 18.16 -16.21
N PRO A 417 -34.36 19.51 -16.24
CA PRO A 417 -35.44 20.29 -15.68
C PRO A 417 -36.78 20.07 -16.43
N ASP A 418 -36.73 19.68 -17.71
CA ASP A 418 -37.90 19.33 -18.48
C ASP A 418 -38.45 17.95 -18.04
N THR A 419 -39.61 17.97 -17.40
CA THR A 419 -40.26 16.77 -16.87
C THR A 419 -40.66 15.77 -17.97
N ALA A 420 -40.92 16.24 -19.19
CA ALA A 420 -41.18 15.38 -20.35
C ALA A 420 -39.91 14.61 -20.77
N ARG A 421 -38.73 15.21 -20.61
CA ARG A 421 -37.43 14.57 -20.91
C ARG A 421 -36.88 13.74 -19.76
N GLN A 422 -37.41 13.86 -18.55
CA GLN A 422 -36.95 13.07 -17.40
C GLN A 422 -37.15 11.56 -17.57
N SER A 423 -37.98 11.13 -18.50
CA SER A 423 -38.12 9.72 -18.87
C SER A 423 -37.34 9.35 -20.13
N ALA A 424 -36.57 10.28 -20.69
CA ALA A 424 -35.82 10.04 -21.91
C ALA A 424 -34.72 8.98 -21.71
N ASN A 425 -34.46 8.18 -22.73
CA ASN A 425 -33.36 7.25 -22.78
C ASN A 425 -32.03 8.04 -22.91
N ALA A 426 -30.99 7.58 -22.22
CA ALA A 426 -29.64 8.00 -22.55
C ALA A 426 -29.16 7.23 -23.80
N VAL A 427 -28.35 7.85 -24.63
CA VAL A 427 -27.87 7.24 -25.87
C VAL A 427 -26.34 7.13 -25.82
N LEU A 428 -25.82 5.92 -25.96
CA LEU A 428 -24.40 5.68 -26.22
C LEU A 428 -24.16 5.64 -27.72
N LEU A 429 -23.17 6.39 -28.18
CA LEU A 429 -22.72 6.41 -29.59
C LEU A 429 -21.40 5.65 -29.70
N ARG A 430 -21.28 4.76 -30.67
CA ARG A 430 -20.07 3.99 -30.98
C ARG A 430 -19.94 3.84 -32.50
N GLY A 431 -19.06 4.62 -33.12
CA GLY A 431 -19.04 4.79 -34.56
C GLY A 431 -20.41 5.21 -35.07
N SER A 432 -20.96 4.48 -36.03
CA SER A 432 -22.31 4.67 -36.56
C SER A 432 -23.42 4.04 -35.70
N ARG A 433 -23.06 3.20 -34.73
CA ARG A 433 -24.02 2.49 -33.87
C ARG A 433 -24.54 3.41 -32.77
N ARG A 434 -25.84 3.31 -32.53
CA ARG A 434 -26.56 4.03 -31.48
C ARG A 434 -27.25 3.02 -30.58
N LEU A 435 -26.91 3.06 -29.27
CA LEU A 435 -27.51 2.21 -28.25
C LEU A 435 -28.32 3.06 -27.28
N GLU A 436 -29.59 2.81 -27.19
CA GLU A 436 -30.50 3.48 -26.25
C GLU A 436 -30.52 2.73 -24.90
N LEU A 437 -30.24 3.46 -23.82
CA LEU A 437 -30.28 2.95 -22.46
C LEU A 437 -31.56 3.45 -21.79
N LYS A 438 -32.38 2.53 -21.32
CA LYS A 438 -33.51 2.86 -20.44
C LYS A 438 -33.02 3.16 -19.03
N PRO A 439 -33.68 4.06 -18.27
CA PRO A 439 -33.31 4.28 -16.88
C PRO A 439 -33.35 2.98 -16.06
N SER A 440 -32.29 2.71 -15.35
CA SER A 440 -32.17 1.53 -14.48
C SER A 440 -32.80 1.78 -13.11
N TYR A 441 -32.74 3.01 -12.62
CA TYR A 441 -33.42 3.52 -11.43
C TYR A 441 -33.36 5.05 -11.40
N THR A 442 -34.10 5.65 -10.48
CA THR A 442 -34.09 7.10 -10.24
C THR A 442 -33.60 7.38 -8.81
N THR A 443 -32.92 8.49 -8.64
CA THR A 443 -32.78 9.16 -7.36
C THR A 443 -33.79 10.31 -7.27
N GLN A 444 -33.76 11.10 -6.19
CA GLN A 444 -34.71 12.21 -6.01
C GLN A 444 -34.77 13.19 -7.18
N SER A 445 -33.73 13.34 -7.98
CA SER A 445 -33.62 14.32 -9.05
C SER A 445 -32.93 13.84 -10.33
N GLN A 446 -32.50 12.59 -10.40
CA GLN A 446 -31.62 12.11 -11.47
C GLN A 446 -32.04 10.71 -11.93
N ASN A 447 -31.97 10.47 -13.22
CA ASN A 447 -32.02 9.12 -13.80
C ASN A 447 -30.61 8.51 -13.81
N VAL A 448 -30.55 7.22 -13.54
CA VAL A 448 -29.32 6.44 -13.60
C VAL A 448 -29.49 5.32 -14.62
N TYR A 449 -28.51 5.22 -15.51
CA TYR A 449 -28.44 4.23 -16.57
C TYR A 449 -27.19 3.40 -16.38
N LEU A 450 -27.27 2.09 -16.59
CA LEU A 450 -26.14 1.19 -16.43
C LEU A 450 -25.85 0.51 -17.76
N TYR A 451 -24.56 0.38 -18.06
CA TYR A 451 -24.07 -0.28 -19.26
C TYR A 451 -22.81 -1.09 -18.96
N ASP A 452 -22.75 -2.31 -19.44
CA ASP A 452 -21.58 -3.17 -19.28
C ASP A 452 -20.53 -2.83 -20.36
N LEU A 453 -19.42 -2.25 -19.96
CA LEU A 453 -18.34 -1.80 -20.84
C LEU A 453 -17.63 -2.94 -21.56
N ARG A 454 -17.80 -4.20 -21.12
CA ARG A 454 -17.29 -5.38 -21.84
C ARG A 454 -17.98 -5.56 -23.18
N ALA A 455 -19.17 -5.03 -23.36
CA ALA A 455 -19.86 -4.97 -24.67
C ALA A 455 -19.25 -3.92 -25.62
N GLY A 456 -18.31 -3.09 -25.15
CA GLY A 456 -17.50 -2.14 -25.90
C GLY A 456 -17.60 -0.72 -25.40
N LEU A 457 -16.54 0.06 -25.67
CA LEU A 457 -16.47 1.47 -25.24
C LEU A 457 -17.35 2.35 -26.13
N PRO A 458 -18.17 3.26 -25.57
CA PRO A 458 -18.82 4.30 -26.34
C PRO A 458 -17.82 5.42 -26.71
N ASP A 459 -18.05 6.11 -27.82
CA ASP A 459 -17.30 7.31 -28.18
C ASP A 459 -17.84 8.54 -27.46
N SER A 460 -19.17 8.55 -27.27
CA SER A 460 -19.85 9.63 -26.56
C SER A 460 -21.17 9.17 -25.93
N ILE A 461 -21.63 9.98 -24.98
CA ILE A 461 -22.89 9.78 -24.25
C ILE A 461 -23.76 11.01 -24.51
N ARG A 462 -25.01 10.78 -24.94
CA ARG A 462 -26.00 11.83 -25.14
C ARG A 462 -27.20 11.66 -24.25
N PHE A 463 -27.66 12.76 -23.66
CA PHE A 463 -28.91 12.83 -22.92
C PHE A 463 -29.56 14.19 -23.17
N GLY A 464 -30.77 14.20 -23.76
CA GLY A 464 -31.43 15.42 -24.20
C GLY A 464 -30.50 16.27 -25.11
N PRO A 465 -30.31 17.56 -24.79
CA PRO A 465 -29.46 18.45 -25.58
C PRO A 465 -27.96 18.23 -25.31
N ILE A 466 -27.58 17.50 -24.27
CA ILE A 466 -26.18 17.33 -23.86
C ILE A 466 -25.58 16.13 -24.56
N THR A 467 -24.42 16.35 -25.21
CA THR A 467 -23.54 15.27 -25.66
C THR A 467 -22.16 15.47 -25.05
N LYS A 468 -21.63 14.42 -24.43
CA LYS A 468 -20.27 14.42 -23.87
C LYS A 468 -19.47 13.27 -24.45
N ARG A 469 -18.24 13.57 -24.85
CA ARG A 469 -17.28 12.56 -25.29
C ARG A 469 -16.93 11.65 -24.13
N PHE A 470 -16.86 10.35 -24.39
CA PHE A 470 -16.34 9.38 -23.43
C PHE A 470 -14.81 9.39 -23.48
N ASP A 471 -14.18 9.50 -22.35
CA ASP A 471 -12.75 9.82 -22.22
C ASP A 471 -11.86 8.58 -21.98
N ARG A 472 -12.32 7.41 -22.46
CA ARG A 472 -11.51 6.18 -22.40
C ARG A 472 -11.05 5.80 -23.80
N GLN A 473 -9.71 5.68 -23.97
CA GLN A 473 -9.09 5.45 -25.26
C GLN A 473 -9.08 3.97 -25.64
N ALA A 474 -8.91 3.07 -24.66
CA ALA A 474 -8.80 1.64 -24.91
C ALA A 474 -9.37 0.80 -23.76
N LEU A 475 -9.76 -0.42 -24.09
CA LEU A 475 -10.05 -1.49 -23.14
C LEU A 475 -8.84 -2.43 -23.16
N ILE A 476 -8.16 -2.58 -22.04
CA ILE A 476 -6.98 -3.44 -21.85
C ILE A 476 -7.38 -4.59 -20.92
N PRO A 477 -7.61 -5.81 -21.43
CA PRO A 477 -7.91 -6.96 -20.58
C PRO A 477 -6.70 -7.34 -19.71
N SER A 478 -6.94 -7.83 -18.50
CA SER A 478 -5.91 -8.51 -17.71
C SER A 478 -5.62 -9.90 -18.29
N GLY A 479 -4.48 -10.48 -17.94
CA GLY A 479 -4.10 -11.82 -18.33
C GLY A 479 -3.50 -11.95 -19.74
N THR A 480 -3.38 -10.86 -20.48
CA THR A 480 -2.84 -10.84 -21.86
C THR A 480 -1.73 -9.81 -21.99
N GLU A 481 -0.81 -10.05 -22.94
CA GLU A 481 0.15 -9.03 -23.35
C GLU A 481 -0.52 -8.06 -24.31
N GLN A 482 -0.49 -6.78 -24.00
CA GLN A 482 -1.11 -5.74 -24.82
C GLN A 482 -0.32 -4.44 -24.80
N GLY A 483 -0.39 -3.71 -25.94
CA GLY A 483 0.15 -2.37 -26.07
C GLY A 483 -0.93 -1.33 -26.36
N TYR A 484 -0.63 -0.09 -25.99
CA TYR A 484 -1.35 1.09 -26.45
C TYR A 484 -0.32 2.13 -26.89
N ALA A 485 -0.60 2.81 -27.98
CA ALA A 485 0.27 3.87 -28.49
C ALA A 485 -0.57 5.02 -29.05
N ASP A 486 -0.11 6.23 -28.77
CA ASP A 486 -0.57 7.45 -29.40
C ASP A 486 0.61 8.36 -29.78
N ASN A 487 0.33 9.61 -30.16
CA ASN A 487 1.38 10.56 -30.55
C ASN A 487 2.30 10.96 -29.38
N PHE A 488 1.88 10.75 -28.13
CA PHE A 488 2.55 11.27 -26.94
C PHE A 488 3.20 10.18 -26.10
N LEU A 489 2.74 8.94 -26.19
CA LEU A 489 3.26 7.85 -25.37
C LEU A 489 3.03 6.47 -25.99
N ASN A 490 3.83 5.48 -25.53
CA ASN A 490 3.55 4.07 -25.67
C ASN A 490 3.42 3.43 -24.28
N LEU A 491 2.49 2.49 -24.15
CA LEU A 491 2.30 1.65 -22.96
C LEU A 491 2.44 0.19 -23.36
N SER A 492 3.11 -0.60 -22.53
CA SER A 492 3.23 -2.06 -22.71
C SER A 492 2.81 -2.75 -21.41
N PHE A 493 1.73 -3.50 -21.51
CA PHE A 493 1.17 -4.30 -20.43
C PHE A 493 1.57 -5.76 -20.64
N GLY A 494 2.28 -6.35 -19.69
CA GLY A 494 2.49 -7.80 -19.64
C GLY A 494 1.25 -8.52 -19.07
N PRO A 495 1.19 -9.86 -19.15
CA PRO A 495 0.03 -10.64 -18.72
C PRO A 495 -0.35 -10.44 -17.24
N GLN A 496 0.63 -10.11 -16.39
CA GLN A 496 0.43 -9.88 -14.95
C GLN A 496 0.54 -8.40 -14.55
N THR A 497 0.51 -7.46 -15.48
CA THR A 497 0.59 -6.03 -15.14
C THR A 497 -0.69 -5.55 -14.46
N LEU A 498 -1.84 -6.06 -14.89
CA LEU A 498 -3.15 -5.67 -14.39
C LEU A 498 -3.79 -6.80 -13.59
N PHE A 499 -4.50 -6.44 -12.53
CA PHE A 499 -5.37 -7.36 -11.78
C PHE A 499 -6.69 -7.63 -12.49
N ASP A 500 -7.26 -6.61 -13.15
CA ASP A 500 -8.55 -6.67 -13.84
C ASP A 500 -8.49 -5.81 -15.11
N THR A 501 -9.53 -5.88 -15.94
CA THR A 501 -9.68 -5.08 -17.15
C THR A 501 -9.54 -3.59 -16.86
N LEU A 502 -8.69 -2.91 -17.62
CA LEU A 502 -8.45 -1.48 -17.52
C LEU A 502 -9.20 -0.73 -18.64
N TYR A 503 -9.98 0.26 -18.26
CA TYR A 503 -10.55 1.26 -19.18
C TYR A 503 -9.62 2.45 -19.24
N LEU A 504 -8.65 2.38 -20.15
CA LEU A 504 -7.50 3.27 -20.21
C LEU A 504 -7.89 4.72 -20.47
N GLN A 505 -7.35 5.60 -19.67
CA GLN A 505 -7.40 7.05 -19.84
C GLN A 505 -5.98 7.60 -19.92
N THR A 506 -5.69 8.33 -21.01
CA THR A 506 -4.44 9.07 -21.16
C THR A 506 -4.72 10.51 -21.55
N SER A 507 -3.82 11.40 -21.19
CA SER A 507 -3.81 12.78 -21.70
C SER A 507 -2.41 13.35 -21.65
N TYR A 508 -2.14 14.30 -22.57
CA TYR A 508 -0.93 15.10 -22.57
C TYR A 508 -1.32 16.58 -22.54
N LYS A 509 -0.77 17.30 -21.60
CA LYS A 509 -0.96 18.76 -21.48
C LYS A 509 0.23 19.40 -20.81
N ASP A 510 0.76 20.48 -21.38
CA ASP A 510 1.80 21.35 -20.79
C ASP A 510 3.04 20.55 -20.30
N GLY A 511 3.51 19.58 -21.08
CA GLY A 511 4.67 18.74 -20.73
C GLY A 511 4.37 17.65 -19.68
N ILE A 512 3.11 17.45 -19.33
CA ILE A 512 2.68 16.42 -18.38
C ILE A 512 1.85 15.36 -19.09
N TRP A 513 2.31 14.12 -18.98
CA TRP A 513 1.59 12.91 -19.38
C TRP A 513 0.79 12.37 -18.21
N THR A 514 -0.50 12.25 -18.37
CA THR A 514 -1.37 11.61 -17.38
C THR A 514 -1.75 10.23 -17.89
N VAL A 515 -1.47 9.19 -17.12
CA VAL A 515 -1.82 7.82 -17.42
C VAL A 515 -2.68 7.31 -16.28
N GLN A 516 -3.98 7.17 -16.53
CA GLN A 516 -4.96 6.65 -15.60
C GLN A 516 -4.99 7.41 -14.25
N SER A 517 -5.95 7.06 -13.42
CA SER A 517 -6.04 7.55 -12.04
C SER A 517 -5.15 6.73 -11.10
N PRO A 518 -4.43 7.36 -10.17
CA PRO A 518 -3.68 6.63 -9.14
C PRO A 518 -4.56 5.85 -8.16
N ARG A 519 -5.89 5.93 -8.30
CA ARG A 519 -6.88 5.14 -7.54
C ARG A 519 -7.01 3.70 -8.02
N GLN A 520 -6.34 3.34 -9.12
CA GLN A 520 -6.22 1.97 -9.59
C GLN A 520 -4.81 1.46 -9.35
N SER A 521 -4.68 0.18 -9.01
CA SER A 521 -3.39 -0.44 -8.70
C SER A 521 -2.89 -1.31 -9.85
N LEU A 522 -1.56 -1.37 -9.98
CA LEU A 522 -0.86 -2.31 -10.83
C LEU A 522 -0.36 -3.50 -9.99
N TYR A 523 -0.38 -4.70 -10.55
CA TYR A 523 0.24 -5.87 -9.92
C TYR A 523 1.74 -5.90 -10.20
N LEU A 524 2.12 -6.01 -11.48
CA LEU A 524 3.51 -5.88 -11.90
C LEU A 524 3.75 -4.52 -12.61
N PRO A 525 5.02 -4.12 -12.78
CA PRO A 525 5.34 -2.85 -13.41
C PRO A 525 4.78 -2.72 -14.84
N LEU A 526 4.20 -1.56 -15.12
CA LEU A 526 3.85 -1.08 -16.44
C LEU A 526 5.08 -0.45 -17.11
N ARG A 527 5.36 -0.75 -18.35
CA ARG A 527 6.40 -0.07 -19.16
C ARG A 527 5.78 1.07 -19.94
N LEU A 528 6.41 2.24 -19.84
CA LEU A 528 6.02 3.44 -20.55
C LEU A 528 7.18 3.97 -21.37
N THR A 529 6.84 4.54 -22.56
CA THR A 529 7.74 5.39 -23.33
C THR A 529 7.04 6.73 -23.56
N LEU A 530 7.60 7.82 -23.06
CA LEU A 530 7.12 9.18 -23.31
C LEU A 530 7.75 9.73 -24.57
N LYS A 531 6.95 10.46 -25.36
CA LYS A 531 7.35 11.09 -26.63
C LYS A 531 7.19 12.61 -26.49
N PRO A 532 8.24 13.33 -26.07
CA PRO A 532 8.20 14.79 -26.03
C PRO A 532 7.89 15.40 -27.39
N THR A 533 7.06 16.44 -27.42
CA THR A 533 6.70 17.16 -28.64
C THR A 533 7.78 18.13 -29.10
N THR A 534 8.70 18.47 -28.22
CA THR A 534 9.89 19.28 -28.48
C THR A 534 11.14 18.50 -28.14
N GLU A 535 12.25 18.81 -28.75
CA GLU A 535 13.52 18.15 -28.43
C GLU A 535 13.97 18.53 -27.00
N VAL A 536 14.41 17.51 -26.25
CA VAL A 536 15.01 17.68 -24.92
C VAL A 536 16.51 17.86 -25.09
N ALA A 537 17.00 19.07 -24.85
CA ALA A 537 18.36 19.48 -25.17
C ALA A 537 19.42 18.73 -24.33
N ASP A 538 19.21 18.63 -23.03
CA ASP A 538 20.13 17.94 -22.09
C ASP A 538 19.53 16.64 -21.58
N LYS A 539 19.63 15.56 -22.34
CA LYS A 539 19.11 14.24 -21.98
C LYS A 539 19.90 13.58 -20.84
N THR A 540 21.15 13.98 -20.63
CA THR A 540 21.99 13.42 -19.56
C THR A 540 21.55 13.85 -18.17
N ARG A 541 21.02 15.08 -18.08
CA ARG A 541 20.50 15.65 -16.82
C ARG A 541 18.98 15.68 -16.75
N SER A 542 18.30 15.17 -17.79
CA SER A 542 16.84 15.11 -17.84
C SER A 542 16.33 13.70 -17.56
N ALA A 543 15.34 13.60 -16.70
CA ALA A 543 14.72 12.35 -16.33
C ALA A 543 13.20 12.48 -16.23
N VAL A 544 12.53 11.33 -16.14
CA VAL A 544 11.11 11.27 -15.83
C VAL A 544 10.89 11.42 -14.33
N TYR A 545 9.88 12.18 -13.97
CA TYR A 545 9.42 12.37 -12.58
C TYR A 545 7.93 12.09 -12.48
N LEU A 546 7.53 11.45 -11.39
CA LEU A 546 6.13 11.34 -11.00
C LEU A 546 5.70 12.67 -10.35
N VAL A 547 4.62 13.27 -10.84
CA VAL A 547 4.15 14.59 -10.42
C VAL A 547 2.86 14.42 -9.61
N ASN A 548 2.87 14.81 -8.34
CA ASN A 548 1.70 14.76 -7.48
C ASN A 548 0.70 15.91 -7.78
N ALA A 549 -0.47 15.88 -7.15
CA ALA A 549 -1.52 16.88 -7.37
C ALA A 549 -1.10 18.31 -6.98
N ARG A 550 -0.11 18.47 -6.10
CA ARG A 550 0.42 19.78 -5.64
C ARG A 550 1.64 20.23 -6.44
N GLY A 551 2.03 19.51 -7.51
CA GLY A 551 3.20 19.81 -8.33
C GLY A 551 4.52 19.27 -7.77
N GLY A 552 4.51 18.59 -6.62
CA GLY A 552 5.71 17.91 -6.09
C GLY A 552 6.17 16.81 -7.04
N ARG A 553 7.48 16.68 -7.20
CA ARG A 553 8.14 15.78 -8.16
C ARG A 553 8.91 14.69 -7.43
N SER A 554 8.81 13.47 -7.91
CA SER A 554 9.58 12.32 -7.40
C SER A 554 10.32 11.70 -8.57
N TYR A 555 11.62 11.53 -8.43
CA TYR A 555 12.49 10.96 -9.46
C TYR A 555 12.06 9.54 -9.83
N VAL A 556 11.96 9.26 -11.12
CA VAL A 556 11.67 7.94 -11.67
C VAL A 556 12.85 7.42 -12.51
N GLY A 557 13.60 8.34 -13.13
CA GLY A 557 14.67 8.02 -14.06
C GLY A 557 14.18 7.83 -15.48
N GLY A 558 14.78 6.89 -16.19
CA GLY A 558 14.40 6.53 -17.55
C GLY A 558 15.62 6.34 -18.47
N LYS A 559 15.42 5.59 -19.52
CA LYS A 559 16.44 5.35 -20.56
C LYS A 559 16.04 6.10 -21.83
N TRP A 560 16.88 7.00 -22.27
CA TRP A 560 16.70 7.76 -23.51
C TRP A 560 17.04 6.91 -24.75
N ASP A 561 16.21 7.05 -25.77
CA ASP A 561 16.43 6.56 -27.14
C ASP A 561 15.93 7.64 -28.12
N GLY A 562 16.88 8.32 -28.79
CA GLY A 562 16.55 9.54 -29.52
C GLY A 562 15.89 10.59 -28.64
N ASN A 563 14.71 11.10 -29.02
CA ASN A 563 13.93 12.02 -28.21
C ASN A 563 12.79 11.34 -27.43
N GLN A 564 12.92 10.06 -27.16
CA GLN A 564 11.96 9.29 -26.36
C GLN A 564 12.62 8.77 -25.09
N VAL A 565 11.86 8.67 -24.00
CA VAL A 565 12.36 8.13 -22.74
C VAL A 565 11.46 7.01 -22.24
N SER A 566 12.08 5.85 -21.98
CA SER A 566 11.40 4.64 -21.52
C SER A 566 11.72 4.35 -20.05
N PHE A 567 10.71 3.93 -19.31
CA PHE A 567 10.83 3.56 -17.89
C PHE A 567 9.76 2.54 -17.48
N ALA A 568 9.89 1.98 -16.29
CA ALA A 568 8.89 1.12 -15.70
C ALA A 568 8.34 1.76 -14.42
N THR A 569 7.02 1.60 -14.17
CA THR A 569 6.38 2.12 -12.97
C THR A 569 5.39 1.11 -12.38
N LYS A 570 5.27 1.13 -11.07
CA LYS A 570 4.29 0.32 -10.32
C LYS A 570 3.02 1.13 -9.96
N VAL A 571 2.90 2.36 -10.43
CA VAL A 571 1.77 3.24 -10.14
C VAL A 571 1.31 3.96 -11.41
N PHE A 572 0.01 4.19 -11.51
CA PHE A 572 -0.55 5.15 -12.45
C PHE A 572 -0.40 6.57 -11.92
N GLY A 573 -0.45 7.56 -12.78
CA GLY A 573 -0.36 8.95 -12.36
C GLY A 573 0.06 9.93 -13.45
N ARG A 574 0.64 11.02 -13.00
CA ARG A 574 1.12 12.11 -13.86
C ARG A 574 2.64 12.06 -13.93
N PHE A 575 3.16 12.10 -15.13
CA PHE A 575 4.60 12.05 -15.39
C PHE A 575 5.02 13.31 -16.14
N GLY A 576 6.19 13.84 -15.80
CA GLY A 576 6.81 14.97 -16.50
C GLY A 576 8.30 14.70 -16.70
N ILE A 577 8.89 15.34 -17.70
CA ILE A 577 10.34 15.32 -17.92
C ILE A 577 10.89 16.64 -17.39
N PHE A 578 11.88 16.55 -16.51
CA PHE A 578 12.53 17.73 -15.93
C PHE A 578 14.05 17.56 -15.96
N THR A 579 14.74 18.68 -16.18
CA THR A 579 16.20 18.75 -16.20
C THR A 579 16.68 19.26 -14.86
N ASP A 580 17.62 18.55 -14.25
CA ASP A 580 18.27 18.92 -13.01
C ASP A 580 19.71 19.36 -13.28
N THR A 581 20.01 20.60 -13.02
CA THR A 581 21.34 21.20 -13.22
C THR A 581 21.97 21.72 -11.92
N ILE A 582 21.30 21.50 -10.77
CA ILE A 582 21.71 22.05 -9.48
C ILE A 582 22.39 20.98 -8.66
N PRO A 583 23.70 21.13 -8.35
CA PRO A 583 24.38 20.16 -7.49
C PRO A 583 23.78 20.06 -6.08
N PRO A 584 23.89 18.89 -5.42
CA PRO A 584 23.42 18.70 -4.05
C PRO A 584 23.99 19.73 -3.08
N THR A 585 23.24 20.03 -2.02
CA THR A 585 23.66 20.89 -0.93
C THR A 585 24.28 20.08 0.20
N VAL A 586 25.34 20.64 0.83
CA VAL A 586 26.06 20.00 1.93
C VAL A 586 26.40 21.03 3.00
N ARG A 587 26.14 20.68 4.26
CA ARG A 587 26.53 21.49 5.41
C ARG A 587 27.05 20.57 6.53
N LEU A 588 28.30 20.80 6.97
CA LEU A 588 28.84 20.12 8.16
C LEU A 588 28.09 20.62 9.40
N VAL A 589 27.51 19.69 10.18
CA VAL A 589 26.69 19.99 11.37
C VAL A 589 27.46 19.73 12.65
N SER A 590 28.25 18.66 12.69
CA SER A 590 29.01 18.27 13.89
C SER A 590 30.32 17.58 13.53
N ARG A 591 31.32 17.79 14.41
CA ARG A 591 32.59 17.04 14.45
C ARG A 591 32.70 16.23 15.75
N ALA A 592 31.87 16.55 16.74
CA ALA A 592 31.89 15.85 18.02
C ALA A 592 31.35 14.43 17.86
N GLY A 593 32.20 13.47 18.22
CA GLY A 593 31.82 12.08 18.11
C GLY A 593 31.83 11.48 16.70
N GLY A 594 32.27 12.20 15.66
CA GLY A 594 32.29 11.85 14.25
C GLY A 594 31.82 12.99 13.39
N LEU A 595 31.93 12.82 12.09
CA LEU A 595 31.44 13.83 11.15
C LEU A 595 29.95 13.60 10.90
N VAL A 596 29.17 14.67 10.97
CA VAL A 596 27.76 14.67 10.62
C VAL A 596 27.51 15.80 9.61
N PHE A 597 26.97 15.46 8.46
CA PHE A 597 26.61 16.39 7.40
C PHE A 597 25.12 16.39 7.18
N LYS A 598 24.50 17.55 7.10
CA LYS A 598 23.17 17.74 6.52
C LYS A 598 23.33 17.81 5.01
N VAL A 599 22.54 17.03 4.28
CA VAL A 599 22.58 16.98 2.81
C VAL A 599 21.18 17.18 2.24
N GLY A 600 21.09 17.62 1.01
CA GLY A 600 19.82 17.79 0.33
C GLY A 600 20.02 17.97 -1.16
N ASP A 601 18.95 17.71 -1.90
CA ASP A 601 18.87 17.93 -3.33
C ASP A 601 17.48 18.44 -3.66
N ASP A 602 17.40 19.34 -4.64
CA ASP A 602 16.14 20.05 -4.90
C ASP A 602 15.22 19.26 -5.83
N LEU A 603 15.75 18.33 -6.64
CA LEU A 603 14.95 17.70 -7.68
C LEU A 603 15.21 16.19 -7.84
N SER A 604 16.40 15.77 -8.26
CA SER A 604 16.66 14.37 -8.62
C SER A 604 16.95 13.46 -7.43
N GLY A 605 17.42 14.04 -6.32
CA GLY A 605 17.83 13.31 -5.12
C GLY A 605 19.24 12.75 -5.21
N LEU A 606 19.78 12.29 -4.08
CA LEU A 606 21.16 11.80 -3.99
C LEU A 606 21.31 10.45 -4.71
N ALA A 607 22.37 10.32 -5.51
CA ALA A 607 22.79 9.07 -6.15
C ALA A 607 23.95 8.40 -5.41
N SER A 608 24.99 9.18 -5.05
CA SER A 608 26.17 8.65 -4.40
C SER A 608 26.84 9.67 -3.49
N TYR A 609 27.64 9.16 -2.55
CA TYR A 609 28.44 9.97 -1.65
C TYR A 609 29.73 9.23 -1.27
N GLN A 610 30.83 9.96 -1.15
CA GLN A 610 32.14 9.40 -0.80
C GLN A 610 32.92 10.38 0.08
N LEU A 611 33.48 9.90 1.20
CA LEU A 611 34.40 10.65 2.05
C LEU A 611 35.79 10.06 1.92
N LEU A 612 36.74 10.89 1.60
CA LEU A 612 38.18 10.56 1.64
C LEU A 612 38.84 11.36 2.77
N VAL A 613 39.65 10.71 3.59
CA VAL A 613 40.47 11.34 4.63
C VAL A 613 41.93 10.98 4.37
N GLY A 614 42.81 11.97 4.15
CA GLY A 614 44.15 11.74 3.69
C GLY A 614 44.26 10.91 2.41
N GLY A 615 43.29 11.12 1.48
CA GLY A 615 43.17 10.35 0.23
C GLY A 615 42.61 8.93 0.37
N ARG A 616 42.30 8.45 1.60
CA ARG A 616 41.79 7.11 1.86
C ARG A 616 40.31 7.14 2.18
N PHE A 617 39.53 6.17 1.62
CA PHE A 617 38.09 6.04 1.86
C PHE A 617 37.75 5.95 3.34
N ARG A 618 36.75 6.70 3.76
CA ARG A 618 36.12 6.63 5.09
C ARG A 618 34.64 6.40 4.96
N LEU A 619 34.13 5.37 5.61
CA LEU A 619 32.73 4.95 5.51
C LEU A 619 31.77 6.02 6.04
N LEU A 620 30.74 6.33 5.26
CA LEU A 620 29.60 7.16 5.63
C LEU A 620 28.31 6.34 5.57
N ARG A 621 27.41 6.60 6.49
CA ARG A 621 26.04 6.13 6.48
C ARG A 621 25.09 7.27 6.11
N TYR A 622 24.12 7.00 5.26
CA TYR A 622 23.03 7.91 4.94
C TYR A 622 21.77 7.57 5.73
N GLU A 623 21.21 8.57 6.42
CA GLU A 623 19.90 8.48 7.07
C GLU A 623 18.93 9.39 6.33
N HIS A 624 18.10 8.79 5.48
CA HIS A 624 17.22 9.50 4.57
C HIS A 624 16.08 10.26 5.30
N LYS A 625 15.62 9.76 6.49
CA LYS A 625 14.52 10.39 7.24
C LYS A 625 14.84 11.81 7.70
N ASN A 626 16.09 12.08 7.97
CA ASN A 626 16.56 13.41 8.36
C ASN A 626 17.60 13.98 7.41
N ALA A 627 17.80 13.35 6.24
CA ALA A 627 18.74 13.76 5.20
C ALA A 627 20.14 14.07 5.77
N THR A 628 20.74 13.11 6.45
CA THR A 628 22.07 13.24 7.06
C THR A 628 23.02 12.14 6.61
N LEU A 629 24.28 12.53 6.37
CA LEU A 629 25.41 11.62 6.23
C LEU A 629 26.25 11.68 7.51
N PHE A 630 26.69 10.53 8.03
CA PHE A 630 27.56 10.51 9.21
C PHE A 630 28.53 9.34 9.19
N THR A 631 29.69 9.54 9.84
CA THR A 631 30.68 8.46 10.04
C THR A 631 30.24 7.55 11.18
N GLU A 632 30.29 6.24 10.96
CA GLU A 632 29.95 5.26 12.00
C GLU A 632 31.05 5.11 13.06
N ARG A 633 30.62 4.74 14.27
CA ARG A 633 31.52 4.40 15.41
C ARG A 633 31.09 3.08 16.06
N PRO A 634 32.00 2.25 16.46
CA PRO A 634 33.42 2.26 16.16
C PRO A 634 33.70 1.88 14.69
N ASP A 635 34.70 2.49 14.10
CA ASP A 635 35.21 2.11 12.79
C ASP A 635 36.74 1.93 12.89
N THR A 636 37.18 0.69 12.98
CA THR A 636 38.60 0.31 13.16
C THR A 636 39.33 0.05 11.85
N VAL A 637 38.58 -0.03 10.72
CA VAL A 637 39.12 -0.31 9.39
C VAL A 637 39.51 0.98 8.65
N GLY A 638 38.72 2.04 8.85
CA GLY A 638 38.89 3.32 8.17
C GLY A 638 40.04 4.16 8.71
N PRO A 639 40.51 5.14 7.92
CA PRO A 639 41.54 6.07 8.38
C PRO A 639 41.02 6.90 9.57
N PRO A 640 41.92 7.35 10.48
CA PRO A 640 41.54 8.27 11.54
C PRO A 640 40.97 9.57 10.94
N LEU A 641 40.04 10.22 11.65
CA LEU A 641 39.44 11.48 11.23
C LEU A 641 40.38 12.66 11.57
N ARG A 642 41.50 12.76 10.84
CA ARG A 642 42.53 13.80 11.00
C ARG A 642 43.14 14.19 9.65
N GLY A 643 43.45 15.49 9.48
CA GLY A 643 44.06 16.02 8.28
C GLY A 643 43.08 16.36 7.14
N PRO A 644 43.60 16.49 5.91
CA PRO A 644 42.78 16.88 4.77
C PRO A 644 41.70 15.82 4.45
N ALA A 645 40.49 16.27 4.23
CA ALA A 645 39.38 15.40 3.86
C ALA A 645 38.57 16.00 2.70
N THR A 646 38.05 15.14 1.82
CA THR A 646 37.23 15.53 0.69
C THR A 646 35.91 14.72 0.73
N LEU A 647 34.79 15.41 0.79
CA LEU A 647 33.45 14.80 0.63
C LEU A 647 32.95 15.11 -0.77
N ARG A 648 32.62 14.07 -1.53
CA ARG A 648 31.93 14.16 -2.84
C ARG A 648 30.50 13.66 -2.69
N ILE A 649 29.54 14.38 -3.27
CA ILE A 649 28.14 13.96 -3.33
C ILE A 649 27.64 14.20 -4.74
N THR A 650 26.99 13.20 -5.32
CA THR A 650 26.43 13.27 -6.67
C THR A 650 24.92 12.99 -6.59
N ASP A 651 24.12 13.74 -7.33
CA ASP A 651 22.69 13.49 -7.50
C ASP A 651 22.39 12.49 -8.62
N GLN A 652 21.11 12.15 -8.82
CA GLN A 652 20.69 11.20 -9.87
C GLN A 652 20.83 11.75 -11.28
N ALA A 653 20.97 13.06 -11.45
CA ALA A 653 21.23 13.72 -12.72
C ALA A 653 22.74 13.86 -13.03
N GLY A 654 23.62 13.44 -12.11
CA GLY A 654 25.07 13.48 -12.28
C GLY A 654 25.72 14.82 -11.88
N ASN A 655 25.00 15.76 -11.26
CA ASN A 655 25.60 16.98 -10.75
C ASN A 655 26.39 16.67 -9.46
N GLU A 656 27.63 17.15 -9.37
CA GLU A 656 28.55 16.86 -8.27
C GLU A 656 28.77 18.06 -7.36
N ARG A 657 28.79 17.83 -6.04
CA ARG A 657 29.24 18.76 -5.01
C ARG A 657 30.49 18.19 -4.33
N VAL A 658 31.58 18.95 -4.35
CA VAL A 658 32.82 18.62 -3.64
C VAL A 658 33.03 19.60 -2.49
N VAL A 659 33.29 19.06 -1.30
CA VAL A 659 33.57 19.84 -0.08
C VAL A 659 34.91 19.40 0.50
N ASN A 660 35.86 20.32 0.58
CA ASN A 660 37.16 20.09 1.21
C ASN A 660 37.14 20.58 2.66
N LEU A 661 37.67 19.77 3.55
CA LEU A 661 37.71 19.99 4.99
C LEU A 661 39.13 19.75 5.51
N ASN A 662 39.49 20.39 6.63
CA ASN A 662 40.63 20.02 7.44
C ASN A 662 40.12 19.51 8.79
N LEU A 663 40.39 18.24 9.10
CA LEU A 663 39.86 17.52 10.27
C LEU A 663 40.86 17.54 11.44
#